data_52156e89d1f75ae2f10db78c895e1a01
#
_entry.id   52156e89d1f75ae2f10db78c895e1a01
#
_cell.length_a   1.000
_cell.length_b   1.000
_cell.length_c   1.000
_cell.angle_alpha   90.00
_cell.angle_beta   90.00
_cell.angle_gamma   90.00
#
_symmetry.space_group_name_H-M   'P 1'
#
loop_
_entity.id
_entity.type
_entity.pdbx_description
1 polymer ?
#
loop_
_entity_poly.entity_id
_entity_poly.type
_entity_poly.pdbx_seq_one_letter_code
_entity_poly.pdbx_strand_id
1 'polypeptide(L)'
;MKKFSVLLATNSVKAYQYLAPDDLNLKKGMIVKVPFRSRELFGVIWDESDEELEESKLKKIIEHYPQFIFSERKIKFIKFLSNYNYSNLGRALKLFIPQTYLLEKKKQNFKYEFNSKNYEKVKKTASRNKIQEVFIGNKSLSKKEIVDEVGVSQSVIRDLIKKKCLVPIPFAQELNINLNNISKVNLNNYQKKAKNKIIKSIKENIYNCFLIDGVTGSGKTEVYFEAVEESLRDGKQSLILLPEISLTTDLFKRIEKRFGIKPVMWHSNLSKGKRKEIWQDIFNGKSKLVIGARSSLFLPFKNLGLIIVDEEHDITYKQQEGIIYHARDMAISLGFQEMATVVLVSATPSLETIYNINEGKYSRLNLPKRVGKATLPSIKFIDMRDEEYKSQEWISESLKLEIKKSLSNGEQALIFLNRRGYAPLTLCKKCGSRIECPKCDSYLVEHKYNYRLICHQCGFSIKSVKDCKSCNSKNSLIAYGPGIERVTEEIISYFPDSRVETLSSDNSLKSHQILSDMKNGLVDILVGTQIISKGHHFPFLTCVGVIDADLGMANGDLRAAERTYQLLHQVAGRAGREDRKGRAFLQTYFPNHPVIQSLIKGARDEFIDTELSIRKKNKLPPYGKLASIIISDKDEAKIISFCRALKKNIPLSKDVVVLGPAPASITKVRGRLRYRFLIKSNKDINIQKFLHLWVDNLKKPSSTRMSIDIDPYYFL
;
A
#
# COMPACT_ATOMS: atom_id res chain seq x y z
N MET A 1 45.93 7.84 -6.33
CA MET A 1 44.57 7.34 -5.89
C MET A 1 43.54 7.94 -6.81
N LYS A 2 42.51 7.15 -7.18
CA LYS A 2 41.36 7.69 -7.98
C LYS A 2 40.31 8.35 -7.10
N LYS A 3 39.70 9.41 -7.63
CA LYS A 3 38.61 10.15 -6.97
C LYS A 3 37.25 9.63 -7.48
N PHE A 4 36.33 9.37 -6.57
CA PHE A 4 34.99 8.89 -6.88
C PHE A 4 33.95 9.74 -6.19
N SER A 5 32.89 10.10 -6.90
CA SER A 5 31.68 10.68 -6.34
C SER A 5 30.81 9.58 -5.76
N VAL A 6 30.47 9.67 -4.49
CA VAL A 6 29.61 8.69 -3.78
C VAL A 6 28.35 9.38 -3.29
N LEU A 7 27.21 8.91 -3.75
CA LEU A 7 25.91 9.32 -3.24
C LEU A 7 25.57 8.54 -1.98
N LEU A 8 25.37 9.24 -0.87
CA LEU A 8 25.07 8.61 0.43
C LEU A 8 23.57 8.36 0.61
N ALA A 9 23.20 7.20 1.14
CA ALA A 9 21.83 6.83 1.47
C ALA A 9 21.31 7.54 2.74
N THR A 10 21.35 8.87 2.73
CA THR A 10 20.95 9.76 3.83
C THR A 10 20.27 11.01 3.27
N ASN A 11 20.14 12.07 4.07
CA ASN A 11 19.55 13.33 3.64
C ASN A 11 20.55 14.19 2.80
N SER A 12 21.26 13.58 1.85
CA SER A 12 22.22 14.26 0.98
C SER A 12 21.53 14.79 -0.29
N VAL A 13 21.90 16.00 -0.67
CA VAL A 13 21.41 16.64 -1.91
C VAL A 13 22.27 16.20 -3.09
N LYS A 14 23.60 16.11 -2.88
CA LYS A 14 24.60 15.76 -3.89
C LYS A 14 25.49 14.62 -3.44
N ALA A 15 26.24 14.05 -4.37
CA ALA A 15 27.31 13.09 -4.08
C ALA A 15 28.51 13.79 -3.42
N TYR A 16 29.27 13.06 -2.63
CA TYR A 16 30.49 13.51 -1.97
C TYR A 16 31.68 12.77 -2.54
N GLN A 17 32.85 13.45 -2.57
CA GLN A 17 34.07 12.86 -3.09
C GLN A 17 34.81 12.02 -2.06
N TYR A 18 35.36 10.91 -2.52
CA TYR A 18 36.18 9.97 -1.75
C TYR A 18 37.33 9.46 -2.58
N LEU A 19 38.42 9.05 -1.92
CA LEU A 19 39.57 8.41 -2.53
C LEU A 19 39.46 6.89 -2.48
N ALA A 20 39.94 6.26 -3.52
CA ALA A 20 40.16 4.80 -3.54
C ALA A 20 41.53 4.45 -4.15
N PRO A 21 42.14 3.33 -3.73
CA PRO A 21 43.32 2.80 -4.38
C PRO A 21 43.11 2.52 -5.87
N ASP A 22 44.14 2.69 -6.68
CA ASP A 22 44.07 2.54 -8.15
C ASP A 22 43.80 1.10 -8.60
N ASP A 23 44.18 0.14 -7.79
CA ASP A 23 44.01 -1.32 -8.00
C ASP A 23 42.55 -1.77 -7.76
N LEU A 24 41.75 -0.97 -7.09
CA LEU A 24 40.35 -1.31 -6.87
C LEU A 24 39.50 -1.03 -8.11
N ASN A 25 38.95 -2.10 -8.70
CA ASN A 25 38.02 -1.97 -9.84
C ASN A 25 36.64 -1.53 -9.40
N LEU A 26 36.51 -0.24 -9.06
CA LEU A 26 35.24 0.38 -8.67
C LEU A 26 34.47 0.81 -9.91
N LYS A 27 33.18 0.52 -9.94
CA LYS A 27 32.29 0.82 -11.06
C LYS A 27 31.10 1.67 -10.61
N LYS A 28 30.62 2.52 -11.48
CA LYS A 28 29.37 3.27 -11.29
C LYS A 28 28.22 2.33 -10.89
N GLY A 29 27.44 2.71 -9.90
CA GLY A 29 26.39 1.90 -9.33
C GLY A 29 26.83 0.94 -8.22
N MET A 30 28.13 0.72 -8.00
CA MET A 30 28.63 -0.16 -6.94
C MET A 30 28.33 0.42 -5.57
N ILE A 31 27.86 -0.44 -4.66
CA ILE A 31 27.63 -0.05 -3.27
C ILE A 31 28.98 -0.02 -2.54
N VAL A 32 29.21 1.02 -1.78
CA VAL A 32 30.41 1.25 -0.96
C VAL A 32 30.04 1.70 0.44
N LYS A 33 30.95 1.47 1.39
CA LYS A 33 30.88 1.98 2.75
C LYS A 33 31.94 3.05 2.92
N VAL A 34 31.54 4.21 3.40
CA VAL A 34 32.41 5.38 3.51
C VAL A 34 32.26 6.06 4.88
N PRO A 35 33.32 6.75 5.36
CA PRO A 35 33.23 7.54 6.58
C PRO A 35 32.53 8.87 6.27
N PHE A 36 31.53 9.23 7.07
CA PHE A 36 30.81 10.51 6.97
C PHE A 36 30.61 11.12 8.34
N ARG A 37 31.26 12.28 8.60
CA ARG A 37 31.35 12.87 9.94
C ARG A 37 31.94 11.87 10.94
N SER A 38 31.22 11.53 12.00
CA SER A 38 31.59 10.56 13.04
C SER A 38 31.00 9.15 12.81
N ARG A 39 30.40 8.89 11.64
CA ARG A 39 29.71 7.61 11.34
C ARG A 39 30.18 7.04 10.04
N GLU A 40 29.95 5.75 9.88
CA GLU A 40 30.10 5.07 8.60
C GLU A 40 28.74 4.92 7.94
N LEU A 41 28.66 5.28 6.67
CA LEU A 41 27.44 5.21 5.88
C LEU A 41 27.64 4.41 4.61
N PHE A 42 26.53 3.87 4.11
CA PHE A 42 26.51 3.25 2.79
C PHE A 42 26.14 4.30 1.75
N GLY A 43 26.76 4.16 0.61
CA GLY A 43 26.49 4.95 -0.56
C GLY A 43 26.67 4.13 -1.83
N VAL A 44 26.45 4.77 -2.95
CA VAL A 44 26.64 4.19 -4.29
C VAL A 44 27.58 5.07 -5.06
N ILE A 45 28.55 4.46 -5.75
CA ILE A 45 29.42 5.19 -6.68
C ILE A 45 28.53 5.79 -7.77
N TRP A 46 28.54 7.11 -7.81
CA TRP A 46 27.62 7.86 -8.67
C TRP A 46 28.24 8.22 -10.00
N ASP A 47 29.51 8.66 -9.95
CA ASP A 47 30.37 8.91 -11.10
C ASP A 47 31.84 8.98 -10.69
N GLU A 48 32.77 8.92 -11.63
CA GLU A 48 34.13 9.41 -11.43
C GLU A 48 34.08 10.94 -11.26
N SER A 49 34.99 11.52 -10.52
CA SER A 49 34.98 12.95 -10.25
C SER A 49 36.26 13.58 -10.73
N ASP A 50 36.09 14.52 -11.62
CA ASP A 50 37.17 15.38 -12.17
C ASP A 50 37.36 16.70 -11.40
N GLU A 51 36.57 16.93 -10.30
CA GLU A 51 36.73 18.14 -9.50
C GLU A 51 38.11 18.16 -8.81
N GLU A 52 38.79 19.29 -8.87
CA GLU A 52 40.11 19.53 -8.26
C GLU A 52 39.97 19.84 -6.75
N LEU A 53 39.53 18.88 -5.97
CA LEU A 53 39.68 18.97 -4.51
C LEU A 53 41.02 18.38 -4.10
N GLU A 54 41.68 19.05 -3.14
CA GLU A 54 42.93 18.57 -2.56
C GLU A 54 42.74 17.18 -1.95
N GLU A 55 43.57 16.21 -2.32
CA GLU A 55 43.48 14.84 -1.83
C GLU A 55 43.60 14.75 -0.30
N SER A 56 44.32 15.67 0.33
CA SER A 56 44.49 15.78 1.78
C SER A 56 43.17 15.97 2.53
N LYS A 57 42.16 16.54 1.90
CA LYS A 57 40.83 16.76 2.47
C LYS A 57 39.84 15.64 2.24
N LEU A 58 40.20 14.67 1.38
CA LEU A 58 39.33 13.57 1.00
C LEU A 58 39.54 12.34 1.89
N LYS A 59 38.44 11.74 2.31
CA LYS A 59 38.46 10.47 3.05
C LYS A 59 38.46 9.29 2.10
N LYS A 60 39.01 8.15 2.56
CA LYS A 60 39.08 6.91 1.78
C LYS A 60 37.80 6.10 1.92
N ILE A 61 37.47 5.35 0.86
CA ILE A 61 36.43 4.33 0.88
C ILE A 61 36.87 3.21 1.84
N ILE A 62 36.00 2.78 2.76
CA ILE A 62 36.30 1.76 3.79
C ILE A 62 36.13 0.35 3.22
N GLU A 63 34.98 0.11 2.56
CA GLU A 63 34.62 -1.18 2.00
C GLU A 63 33.87 -0.99 0.67
N HIS A 64 33.98 -1.95 -0.20
CA HIS A 64 33.22 -2.02 -1.45
C HIS A 64 32.52 -3.38 -1.59
N TYR A 65 31.40 -3.39 -2.31
CA TYR A 65 30.53 -4.56 -2.46
C TYR A 65 30.33 -4.89 -3.95
N PRO A 66 31.30 -5.57 -4.59
CA PRO A 66 31.29 -5.83 -6.03
C PRO A 66 30.10 -6.70 -6.48
N GLN A 67 29.49 -7.46 -5.55
CA GLN A 67 28.28 -8.23 -5.80
C GLN A 67 27.00 -7.38 -5.86
N PHE A 68 27.05 -6.11 -5.43
CA PHE A 68 25.90 -5.21 -5.39
C PHE A 68 26.15 -3.95 -6.22
N ILE A 69 25.77 -4.02 -7.50
CA ILE A 69 25.92 -2.92 -8.46
C ILE A 69 24.54 -2.58 -9.02
N PHE A 70 24.10 -1.36 -8.83
CA PHE A 70 22.89 -0.84 -9.46
C PHE A 70 23.14 -0.56 -10.93
N SER A 71 22.22 -1.01 -11.79
CA SER A 71 22.26 -0.71 -13.22
C SER A 71 22.09 0.79 -13.49
N GLU A 72 22.51 1.25 -14.66
CA GLU A 72 22.24 2.63 -15.08
C GLU A 72 20.75 2.97 -15.12
N ARG A 73 19.90 2.01 -15.51
CA ARG A 73 18.43 2.15 -15.48
C ARG A 73 17.94 2.44 -14.07
N LYS A 74 18.49 1.76 -13.07
CA LYS A 74 18.18 1.97 -11.66
C LYS A 74 18.63 3.35 -11.18
N ILE A 75 19.83 3.79 -11.57
CA ILE A 75 20.36 5.12 -11.26
C ILE A 75 19.45 6.22 -11.89
N LYS A 76 19.05 6.04 -13.15
CA LYS A 76 18.10 6.95 -13.83
C LYS A 76 16.76 7.02 -13.09
N PHE A 77 16.26 5.88 -12.61
CA PHE A 77 15.01 5.84 -11.84
C PHE A 77 15.15 6.55 -10.48
N ILE A 78 16.28 6.38 -9.77
CA ILE A 78 16.55 7.11 -8.51
C ILE A 78 16.58 8.63 -8.75
N LYS A 79 17.22 9.08 -9.82
CA LYS A 79 17.23 10.50 -10.22
C LYS A 79 15.83 11.01 -10.53
N PHE A 80 15.05 10.26 -11.31
CA PHE A 80 13.67 10.60 -11.63
C PHE A 80 12.82 10.70 -10.35
N LEU A 81 12.87 9.70 -9.47
CA LEU A 81 12.14 9.67 -8.21
C LEU A 81 12.43 10.90 -7.35
N SER A 82 13.71 11.27 -7.23
CA SER A 82 14.14 12.46 -6.49
C SER A 82 13.56 13.73 -7.08
N ASN A 83 13.76 13.94 -8.36
CA ASN A 83 13.35 15.15 -9.06
C ASN A 83 11.83 15.29 -9.13
N TYR A 84 11.11 14.22 -9.49
CA TYR A 84 9.66 14.26 -9.64
C TYR A 84 8.96 14.57 -8.30
N ASN A 85 9.42 13.96 -7.22
CA ASN A 85 8.79 14.11 -5.90
C ASN A 85 9.42 15.24 -5.05
N TYR A 86 10.22 16.11 -5.64
CA TYR A 86 10.89 17.22 -4.95
C TYR A 86 11.59 16.75 -3.66
N SER A 87 12.44 15.77 -3.78
CA SER A 87 13.16 15.17 -2.63
C SER A 87 14.66 15.11 -2.85
N ASN A 88 15.43 15.03 -1.77
CA ASN A 88 16.87 14.90 -1.86
C ASN A 88 17.27 13.56 -2.46
N LEU A 89 18.28 13.56 -3.31
CA LEU A 89 18.75 12.39 -4.05
C LEU A 89 19.17 11.23 -3.14
N GLY A 90 19.86 11.52 -2.04
CA GLY A 90 20.23 10.50 -1.05
C GLY A 90 19.04 9.92 -0.28
N ARG A 91 17.95 10.68 -0.09
CA ARG A 91 16.69 10.12 0.42
C ARG A 91 16.06 9.14 -0.57
N ALA A 92 16.10 9.46 -1.86
CA ALA A 92 15.62 8.55 -2.89
C ALA A 92 16.44 7.25 -2.91
N LEU A 93 17.77 7.33 -2.84
CA LEU A 93 18.64 6.17 -2.70
C LEU A 93 18.33 5.34 -1.46
N LYS A 94 17.98 5.99 -0.33
CA LYS A 94 17.65 5.29 0.92
C LYS A 94 16.42 4.39 0.81
N LEU A 95 15.51 4.61 -0.13
CA LEU A 95 14.40 3.68 -0.36
C LEU A 95 14.87 2.33 -0.90
N PHE A 96 15.97 2.31 -1.67
CA PHE A 96 16.56 1.09 -2.23
C PHE A 96 17.50 0.39 -1.24
N ILE A 97 18.14 1.15 -0.35
CA ILE A 97 19.04 0.63 0.70
C ILE A 97 18.51 1.15 2.06
N PRO A 98 17.33 0.67 2.52
CA PRO A 98 16.70 1.25 3.71
C PRO A 98 17.44 0.93 5.02
N GLN A 99 18.25 -0.13 5.04
CA GLN A 99 18.92 -0.63 6.23
C GLN A 99 20.31 -1.17 5.91
N THR A 100 21.28 -0.88 6.76
CA THR A 100 22.69 -1.25 6.57
C THR A 100 22.94 -2.77 6.63
N TYR A 101 22.20 -3.50 7.48
CA TYR A 101 22.36 -4.95 7.64
C TYR A 101 22.01 -5.75 6.36
N LEU A 102 21.37 -5.13 5.38
CA LEU A 102 21.02 -5.79 4.10
C LEU A 102 22.27 -6.20 3.30
N LEU A 103 23.37 -5.47 3.48
CA LEU A 103 24.62 -5.65 2.75
C LEU A 103 25.61 -6.60 3.43
N GLU A 104 25.37 -6.98 4.67
CA GLU A 104 26.22 -7.94 5.36
C GLU A 104 26.26 -9.30 4.61
N LYS A 105 27.33 -10.04 4.76
CA LYS A 105 27.45 -11.38 4.16
C LYS A 105 26.30 -12.27 4.59
N LYS A 106 25.70 -12.99 3.66
CA LYS A 106 24.65 -13.98 3.94
C LYS A 106 25.30 -15.10 4.76
N LYS A 107 24.67 -15.49 5.87
CA LYS A 107 25.05 -16.73 6.53
C LYS A 107 24.77 -17.86 5.56
N GLN A 108 25.79 -18.64 5.22
CA GLN A 108 25.62 -19.79 4.35
C GLN A 108 24.62 -20.76 4.99
N ASN A 109 23.60 -21.12 4.25
CA ASN A 109 22.72 -22.21 4.65
C ASN A 109 23.42 -23.51 4.32
N PHE A 110 23.51 -24.36 5.30
CA PHE A 110 24.08 -25.69 5.16
C PHE A 110 22.96 -26.72 5.24
N LYS A 111 22.99 -27.69 4.34
CA LYS A 111 22.46 -29.02 4.61
C LYS A 111 23.57 -29.85 5.21
N TYR A 112 23.21 -30.89 5.88
CA TYR A 112 24.15 -31.75 6.58
C TYR A 112 24.01 -33.15 6.01
N GLU A 113 25.13 -33.81 5.78
CA GLU A 113 25.19 -35.22 5.52
C GLU A 113 25.69 -35.95 6.77
N PHE A 114 25.20 -37.17 6.96
CA PHE A 114 25.57 -37.97 8.12
C PHE A 114 26.83 -38.75 7.85
N ASN A 115 27.82 -38.60 8.72
CA ASN A 115 29.09 -39.35 8.65
C ASN A 115 29.10 -40.50 9.67
N SER A 116 28.81 -41.71 9.20
CA SER A 116 28.71 -42.93 10.05
C SER A 116 30.06 -43.26 10.73
N LYS A 117 31.18 -43.05 10.05
CA LYS A 117 32.51 -43.35 10.65
C LYS A 117 32.82 -42.50 11.89
N ASN A 118 32.43 -41.24 11.85
CA ASN A 118 32.60 -40.35 13.03
C ASN A 118 31.57 -40.59 14.09
N TYR A 119 30.37 -41.06 13.73
CA TYR A 119 29.31 -41.38 14.67
C TYR A 119 29.60 -42.61 15.53
N GLU A 120 30.30 -43.62 15.00
CA GLU A 120 30.74 -44.81 15.75
C GLU A 120 31.59 -44.44 16.97
N LYS A 121 32.34 -43.34 16.91
CA LYS A 121 33.21 -42.84 17.98
C LYS A 121 32.46 -42.02 19.05
N VAL A 122 31.15 -41.87 18.93
CA VAL A 122 30.34 -40.98 19.80
C VAL A 122 29.40 -41.81 20.65
N LYS A 123 29.25 -41.45 21.93
CA LYS A 123 28.31 -42.10 22.85
C LYS A 123 26.88 -42.07 22.26
N LYS A 124 26.31 -43.24 22.02
CA LYS A 124 24.98 -43.41 21.46
C LYS A 124 23.92 -43.01 22.50
N THR A 125 22.97 -42.18 22.14
CA THR A 125 21.81 -41.76 22.94
C THR A 125 20.55 -41.87 22.10
N ALA A 126 19.37 -42.06 22.70
CA ALA A 126 18.11 -42.18 21.99
C ALA A 126 17.89 -41.01 20.97
N SER A 127 18.18 -39.76 21.39
CA SER A 127 18.04 -38.59 20.52
C SER A 127 19.03 -38.59 19.35
N ARG A 128 20.26 -39.09 19.52
CA ARG A 128 21.27 -39.15 18.47
C ARG A 128 20.99 -40.28 17.48
N ASN A 129 20.49 -41.42 17.98
CA ASN A 129 20.08 -42.55 17.12
C ASN A 129 18.91 -42.17 16.24
N LYS A 130 17.89 -41.43 16.74
CA LYS A 130 16.80 -40.90 15.92
C LYS A 130 17.30 -40.00 14.79
N ILE A 131 18.35 -39.19 15.05
CA ILE A 131 18.97 -38.37 13.96
C ILE A 131 19.61 -39.29 12.92
N GLN A 132 20.33 -40.35 13.30
CA GLN A 132 20.91 -41.30 12.37
C GLN A 132 19.87 -41.95 11.46
N GLU A 133 18.73 -42.39 12.03
CA GLU A 133 17.63 -43.03 11.31
C GLU A 133 17.06 -42.17 10.18
N VAL A 134 16.93 -40.88 10.43
CA VAL A 134 16.39 -39.92 9.42
C VAL A 134 17.34 -39.70 8.24
N PHE A 135 18.63 -39.96 8.42
CA PHE A 135 19.64 -39.88 7.35
C PHE A 135 19.84 -41.21 6.56
N ILE A 136 19.05 -42.23 6.84
CA ILE A 136 19.07 -43.50 6.07
C ILE A 136 18.67 -43.18 4.61
N GLY A 137 19.48 -43.64 3.64
CA GLY A 137 19.25 -43.37 2.20
C GLY A 137 19.96 -42.14 1.65
N ASN A 138 21.09 -41.72 2.24
CA ASN A 138 21.94 -40.62 1.76
C ASN A 138 21.21 -39.26 1.60
N LYS A 139 20.28 -38.98 2.50
CA LYS A 139 19.58 -37.67 2.53
C LYS A 139 20.50 -36.57 3.08
N SER A 140 20.42 -35.39 2.52
CA SER A 140 21.01 -34.19 3.10
C SER A 140 19.90 -33.30 3.67
N LEU A 141 19.97 -32.96 4.97
CA LEU A 141 18.93 -32.24 5.70
C LEU A 141 19.47 -30.94 6.32
N SER A 142 18.67 -29.90 6.32
CA SER A 142 18.97 -28.67 7.06
C SER A 142 18.72 -28.85 8.56
N LYS A 143 19.31 -28.00 9.40
CA LYS A 143 19.06 -28.02 10.85
C LYS A 143 17.57 -27.98 11.21
N LYS A 144 16.78 -27.25 10.42
CA LYS A 144 15.34 -27.11 10.65
C LYS A 144 14.63 -28.42 10.32
N GLU A 145 14.91 -29.01 9.18
CA GLU A 145 14.35 -30.31 8.76
C GLU A 145 14.67 -31.41 9.80
N ILE A 146 15.91 -31.44 10.31
CA ILE A 146 16.30 -32.40 11.37
C ILE A 146 15.48 -32.17 12.66
N VAL A 147 15.26 -30.91 13.05
CA VAL A 147 14.43 -30.59 14.24
C VAL A 147 12.96 -30.98 14.02
N ASP A 148 12.41 -30.64 12.86
CA ASP A 148 11.01 -30.86 12.52
C ASP A 148 10.69 -32.38 12.37
N GLU A 149 11.60 -33.17 11.79
CA GLU A 149 11.42 -34.64 11.61
C GLU A 149 11.70 -35.45 12.86
N VAL A 150 12.66 -35.03 13.68
CA VAL A 150 13.16 -35.84 14.80
C VAL A 150 12.67 -35.37 16.18
N GLY A 151 12.28 -34.09 16.28
CA GLY A 151 11.85 -33.44 17.53
C GLY A 151 12.99 -33.27 18.55
N VAL A 152 14.26 -33.21 18.12
CA VAL A 152 15.43 -33.05 18.99
C VAL A 152 15.81 -31.60 19.21
N SER A 153 16.46 -31.33 20.35
CA SER A 153 16.93 -29.99 20.67
C SER A 153 18.11 -29.57 19.75
N GLN A 154 18.20 -28.27 19.46
CA GLN A 154 19.29 -27.70 18.66
C GLN A 154 20.68 -27.94 19.27
N SER A 155 20.78 -28.17 20.58
CA SER A 155 22.06 -28.47 21.28
C SER A 155 22.65 -29.80 20.84
N VAL A 156 21.82 -30.81 20.65
CA VAL A 156 22.26 -32.15 20.17
C VAL A 156 22.79 -32.05 18.74
N ILE A 157 22.11 -31.29 17.88
CA ILE A 157 22.57 -31.08 16.49
C ILE A 157 23.90 -30.32 16.47
N ARG A 158 24.07 -29.30 17.30
CA ARG A 158 25.36 -28.56 17.41
C ARG A 158 26.50 -29.44 17.90
N ASP A 159 26.26 -30.34 18.83
CA ASP A 159 27.24 -31.29 19.32
C ASP A 159 27.66 -32.26 18.21
N LEU A 160 26.74 -32.81 17.46
CA LEU A 160 27.05 -33.69 16.32
C LEU A 160 27.82 -32.97 15.18
N ILE A 161 27.52 -31.67 14.98
CA ILE A 161 28.32 -30.86 14.02
C ILE A 161 29.75 -30.66 14.53
N LYS A 162 29.94 -30.34 15.83
CA LYS A 162 31.27 -30.20 16.44
C LYS A 162 32.08 -31.51 16.33
N LYS A 163 31.42 -32.64 16.48
CA LYS A 163 32.04 -33.99 16.38
C LYS A 163 32.17 -34.47 14.94
N LYS A 164 31.87 -33.62 13.96
CA LYS A 164 31.91 -33.94 12.52
C LYS A 164 31.07 -35.18 12.12
N CYS A 165 30.07 -35.54 12.93
CA CYS A 165 29.07 -36.55 12.59
C CYS A 165 28.06 -36.01 11.59
N LEU A 166 27.76 -34.70 11.65
CA LEU A 166 27.02 -33.97 10.64
C LEU A 166 27.96 -33.05 9.91
N VAL A 167 28.21 -33.37 8.64
CA VAL A 167 29.15 -32.61 7.76
C VAL A 167 28.36 -31.56 7.00
N PRO A 168 28.71 -30.28 7.12
CA PRO A 168 27.98 -29.22 6.42
C PRO A 168 28.33 -29.22 4.92
N ILE A 169 27.27 -29.24 4.09
CA ILE A 169 27.35 -29.07 2.66
C ILE A 169 26.72 -27.71 2.31
N PRO A 170 27.42 -26.86 1.57
CA PRO A 170 26.81 -25.61 1.11
C PRO A 170 25.56 -25.91 0.28
N PHE A 171 24.40 -25.46 0.73
CA PHE A 171 23.14 -25.65 0.02
C PHE A 171 22.71 -24.32 -0.59
N ALA A 172 22.83 -24.21 -1.89
CA ALA A 172 22.14 -23.19 -2.67
C ALA A 172 20.71 -23.69 -2.93
N GLN A 173 19.73 -23.11 -2.30
CA GLN A 173 18.34 -23.38 -2.62
C GLN A 173 18.04 -22.79 -4.00
N GLU A 174 18.30 -23.55 -5.05
CA GLU A 174 17.77 -23.24 -6.38
C GLU A 174 16.27 -23.51 -6.33
N LEU A 175 15.50 -22.47 -6.44
CA LEU A 175 14.07 -22.58 -6.71
C LEU A 175 13.93 -23.07 -8.16
N ASN A 176 14.02 -24.38 -8.35
CA ASN A 176 13.62 -24.99 -9.63
C ASN A 176 12.11 -24.78 -9.77
N ILE A 177 11.74 -23.76 -10.54
CA ILE A 177 10.36 -23.45 -10.87
C ILE A 177 9.93 -24.48 -11.90
N ASN A 178 9.24 -25.52 -11.46
CA ASN A 178 8.68 -26.51 -12.40
C ASN A 178 7.36 -25.97 -12.95
N LEU A 179 7.45 -25.21 -14.05
CA LEU A 179 6.29 -24.62 -14.74
C LEU A 179 5.51 -25.63 -15.58
N ASN A 180 5.84 -26.92 -15.53
CA ASN A 180 5.16 -27.94 -16.34
C ASN A 180 3.80 -28.39 -15.76
N ASN A 181 3.60 -28.20 -14.47
CA ASN A 181 2.39 -28.62 -13.74
C ASN A 181 1.46 -27.45 -13.39
N ILE A 182 1.42 -26.41 -14.20
CA ILE A 182 0.55 -25.25 -13.95
C ILE A 182 -0.91 -25.63 -14.22
N SER A 183 -1.79 -25.42 -13.24
CA SER A 183 -3.22 -25.58 -13.42
C SER A 183 -3.77 -24.49 -14.34
N LYS A 184 -4.16 -24.88 -15.56
CA LYS A 184 -4.74 -23.94 -16.55
C LYS A 184 -6.20 -23.68 -16.24
N VAL A 185 -6.60 -22.41 -16.30
CA VAL A 185 -7.99 -21.96 -16.21
C VAL A 185 -8.52 -21.66 -17.61
N ASN A 186 -9.75 -22.08 -17.91
CA ASN A 186 -10.38 -21.75 -19.17
C ASN A 186 -10.74 -20.25 -19.22
N LEU A 187 -10.06 -19.52 -20.04
CA LEU A 187 -10.28 -18.09 -20.26
C LEU A 187 -11.35 -17.88 -21.35
N ASN A 188 -12.23 -16.90 -21.13
CA ASN A 188 -13.17 -16.45 -22.16
C ASN A 188 -12.47 -15.60 -23.24
N ASN A 189 -13.21 -15.25 -24.32
CA ASN A 189 -12.63 -14.52 -25.46
C ASN A 189 -12.04 -13.14 -25.07
N TYR A 190 -12.67 -12.39 -24.15
CA TYR A 190 -12.16 -11.10 -23.69
C TYR A 190 -10.85 -11.28 -22.92
N GLN A 191 -10.81 -12.25 -22.03
CA GLN A 191 -9.62 -12.58 -21.24
C GLN A 191 -8.46 -13.07 -22.12
N LYS A 192 -8.75 -13.93 -23.13
CA LYS A 192 -7.76 -14.40 -24.12
C LYS A 192 -7.17 -13.25 -24.91
N LYS A 193 -8.01 -12.31 -25.39
CA LYS A 193 -7.54 -11.12 -26.13
C LYS A 193 -6.65 -10.24 -25.24
N ALA A 194 -7.05 -10.01 -24.00
CA ALA A 194 -6.27 -9.22 -23.04
C ALA A 194 -4.92 -9.88 -22.73
N LYS A 195 -4.92 -11.17 -22.38
CA LYS A 195 -3.73 -12.00 -22.17
C LYS A 195 -2.75 -11.88 -23.34
N ASN A 196 -3.22 -12.12 -24.58
CA ASN A 196 -2.36 -12.17 -25.76
C ASN A 196 -1.63 -10.84 -26.01
N LYS A 197 -2.30 -9.69 -25.78
CA LYS A 197 -1.67 -8.37 -25.88
C LYS A 197 -0.57 -8.17 -24.85
N ILE A 198 -0.80 -8.56 -23.59
CA ILE A 198 0.18 -8.43 -22.53
C ILE A 198 1.37 -9.36 -22.78
N ILE A 199 1.13 -10.62 -23.13
CA ILE A 199 2.17 -11.61 -23.44
C ILE A 199 3.05 -11.15 -24.60
N LYS A 200 2.45 -10.59 -25.65
CA LYS A 200 3.21 -10.04 -26.77
C LYS A 200 4.23 -8.99 -26.29
N SER A 201 3.78 -8.05 -25.46
CA SER A 201 4.67 -7.01 -24.91
C SER A 201 5.82 -7.59 -24.06
N ILE A 202 5.54 -8.63 -23.25
CA ILE A 202 6.56 -9.29 -22.42
C ILE A 202 7.61 -9.96 -23.30
N LYS A 203 7.20 -10.70 -24.34
CA LYS A 203 8.11 -11.41 -25.28
C LYS A 203 8.97 -10.46 -26.10
N GLU A 204 8.38 -9.35 -26.56
CA GLU A 204 9.11 -8.35 -27.33
C GLU A 204 10.04 -7.48 -26.49
N ASN A 205 10.04 -7.62 -25.15
CA ASN A 205 10.82 -6.79 -24.23
C ASN A 205 10.58 -5.27 -24.41
N ILE A 206 9.34 -4.90 -24.68
CA ILE A 206 8.95 -3.51 -24.93
C ILE A 206 8.17 -3.00 -23.72
N TYR A 207 8.48 -1.78 -23.30
CA TYR A 207 7.64 -1.08 -22.33
C TYR A 207 6.26 -0.80 -22.93
N ASN A 208 5.24 -1.30 -22.25
CA ASN A 208 3.85 -0.92 -22.47
C ASN A 208 3.13 -0.83 -21.14
N CYS A 209 2.19 0.09 -21.03
CA CYS A 209 1.29 0.21 -19.89
C CYS A 209 -0.13 -0.19 -20.32
N PHE A 210 -0.66 -1.24 -19.72
CA PHE A 210 -2.01 -1.75 -19.95
C PHE A 210 -2.90 -1.46 -18.74
N LEU A 211 -4.15 -1.14 -18.98
CA LEU A 211 -5.21 -1.20 -17.99
C LEU A 211 -6.09 -2.42 -18.25
N ILE A 212 -6.14 -3.37 -17.32
CA ILE A 212 -7.21 -4.36 -17.27
C ILE A 212 -8.41 -3.71 -16.60
N ASP A 213 -9.33 -3.20 -17.42
CA ASP A 213 -10.58 -2.59 -16.98
C ASP A 213 -11.68 -3.66 -17.01
N GLY A 214 -12.12 -4.09 -15.84
CA GLY A 214 -13.08 -5.17 -15.77
C GLY A 214 -13.98 -5.08 -14.55
N VAL A 215 -15.24 -5.41 -14.72
CA VAL A 215 -16.21 -5.47 -13.64
C VAL A 215 -15.76 -6.39 -12.51
N THR A 216 -16.27 -6.19 -11.31
CA THR A 216 -15.98 -7.07 -10.17
C THR A 216 -16.37 -8.51 -10.51
N GLY A 217 -15.44 -9.46 -10.34
CA GLY A 217 -15.69 -10.87 -10.71
C GLY A 217 -15.47 -11.20 -12.21
N SER A 218 -14.89 -10.31 -13.01
CA SER A 218 -14.57 -10.58 -14.42
C SER A 218 -13.33 -11.45 -14.64
N GLY A 219 -12.65 -11.90 -13.58
CA GLY A 219 -11.46 -12.73 -13.68
C GLY A 219 -10.19 -11.97 -14.05
N LYS A 220 -10.07 -10.69 -13.70
CA LYS A 220 -8.86 -9.88 -13.90
C LYS A 220 -7.60 -10.56 -13.41
N THR A 221 -7.69 -11.21 -12.25
CA THR A 221 -6.57 -11.93 -11.61
C THR A 221 -6.05 -13.07 -12.50
N GLU A 222 -6.95 -13.82 -13.13
CA GLU A 222 -6.54 -14.91 -14.03
C GLU A 222 -5.80 -14.40 -15.26
N VAL A 223 -6.21 -13.24 -15.78
CA VAL A 223 -5.53 -12.62 -16.93
C VAL A 223 -4.11 -12.20 -16.56
N TYR A 224 -3.91 -11.55 -15.41
CA TYR A 224 -2.55 -11.16 -15.05
C TYR A 224 -1.72 -12.34 -14.53
N PHE A 225 -2.31 -13.42 -14.05
CA PHE A 225 -1.57 -14.66 -13.74
C PHE A 225 -0.98 -15.29 -14.99
N GLU A 226 -1.68 -15.25 -16.13
CA GLU A 226 -1.10 -15.67 -17.40
C GLU A 226 0.12 -14.82 -17.81
N ALA A 227 0.07 -13.51 -17.55
CA ALA A 227 1.21 -12.61 -17.75
C ALA A 227 2.38 -12.93 -16.83
N VAL A 228 2.10 -13.25 -15.55
CA VAL A 228 3.12 -13.69 -14.57
C VAL A 228 3.76 -14.99 -15.05
N GLU A 229 2.97 -15.96 -15.48
CA GLU A 229 3.48 -17.24 -16.03
C GLU A 229 4.47 -17.01 -17.16
N GLU A 230 4.11 -16.17 -18.13
CA GLU A 230 4.98 -15.88 -19.28
C GLU A 230 6.29 -15.21 -18.83
N SER A 231 6.18 -14.21 -17.96
CA SER A 231 7.37 -13.54 -17.41
C SER A 231 8.31 -14.49 -16.65
N LEU A 232 7.76 -15.47 -15.94
CA LEU A 232 8.52 -16.51 -15.25
C LEU A 232 9.18 -17.47 -16.23
N ARG A 233 8.49 -17.85 -17.33
CA ARG A 233 9.05 -18.70 -18.43
C ARG A 233 10.23 -18.02 -19.11
N ASP A 234 10.17 -16.70 -19.30
CA ASP A 234 11.28 -15.90 -19.82
C ASP A 234 12.42 -15.67 -18.80
N GLY A 235 12.36 -16.29 -17.62
CA GLY A 235 13.36 -16.15 -16.57
C GLY A 235 13.41 -14.75 -15.93
N LYS A 236 12.43 -13.89 -16.19
CA LYS A 236 12.34 -12.54 -15.64
C LYS A 236 11.75 -12.53 -14.23
N GLN A 237 11.91 -11.40 -13.56
CA GLN A 237 11.29 -11.15 -12.26
C GLN A 237 9.97 -10.41 -12.45
N SER A 238 8.97 -10.77 -11.65
CA SER A 238 7.65 -10.15 -11.64
C SER A 238 7.36 -9.54 -10.27
N LEU A 239 6.81 -8.33 -10.27
CA LEU A 239 6.34 -7.64 -9.07
C LEU A 239 4.82 -7.48 -9.13
N ILE A 240 4.12 -7.94 -8.10
CA ILE A 240 2.69 -7.68 -7.89
C ILE A 240 2.57 -6.71 -6.71
N LEU A 241 2.12 -5.49 -7.00
CA LEU A 241 1.77 -4.50 -6.01
C LEU A 241 0.30 -4.67 -5.61
N LEU A 242 0.07 -4.76 -4.31
CA LEU A 242 -1.26 -4.83 -3.71
C LEU A 242 -1.43 -3.70 -2.69
N PRO A 243 -2.65 -3.18 -2.47
CA PRO A 243 -2.95 -2.41 -1.28
C PRO A 243 -2.62 -3.21 -0.01
N GLU A 244 -2.08 -2.57 1.03
CA GLU A 244 -1.61 -3.28 2.24
C GLU A 244 -2.67 -4.23 2.84
N ILE A 245 -3.95 -3.82 2.78
CA ILE A 245 -5.08 -4.60 3.30
C ILE A 245 -5.40 -5.82 2.43
N SER A 246 -5.00 -5.82 1.16
CA SER A 246 -5.28 -6.88 0.18
C SER A 246 -4.21 -7.99 0.15
N LEU A 247 -3.19 -7.92 1.01
CA LEU A 247 -2.19 -8.98 1.19
C LEU A 247 -2.81 -10.18 1.93
N THR A 248 -3.75 -10.87 1.28
CA THR A 248 -4.52 -11.96 1.89
C THR A 248 -3.87 -13.33 1.66
N THR A 249 -4.04 -14.22 2.64
CA THR A 249 -3.59 -15.61 2.54
C THR A 249 -4.21 -16.35 1.35
N ASP A 250 -5.41 -15.97 0.92
CA ASP A 250 -6.11 -16.60 -0.22
C ASP A 250 -5.40 -16.36 -1.56
N LEU A 251 -4.89 -15.15 -1.81
CA LEU A 251 -4.12 -14.88 -3.02
C LEU A 251 -2.82 -15.70 -3.04
N PHE A 252 -2.15 -15.82 -1.90
CA PHE A 252 -0.93 -16.63 -1.79
C PHE A 252 -1.19 -18.10 -2.06
N LYS A 253 -2.24 -18.68 -1.46
CA LYS A 253 -2.64 -20.06 -1.73
C LYS A 253 -2.98 -20.30 -3.20
N ARG A 254 -3.64 -19.33 -3.85
CA ARG A 254 -3.94 -19.40 -5.29
C ARG A 254 -2.68 -19.40 -6.14
N ILE A 255 -1.71 -18.55 -5.82
CA ILE A 255 -0.42 -18.47 -6.52
C ILE A 255 0.37 -19.76 -6.30
N GLU A 256 0.48 -20.24 -5.05
CA GLU A 256 1.18 -21.49 -4.73
C GLU A 256 0.54 -22.69 -5.43
N LYS A 257 -0.80 -22.79 -5.42
CA LYS A 257 -1.52 -23.83 -6.14
C LYS A 257 -1.33 -23.76 -7.66
N ARG A 258 -1.29 -22.53 -8.23
CA ARG A 258 -1.17 -22.35 -9.67
C ARG A 258 0.24 -22.57 -10.20
N PHE A 259 1.22 -21.98 -9.56
CA PHE A 259 2.60 -21.95 -10.06
C PHE A 259 3.53 -22.96 -9.39
N GLY A 260 3.09 -23.63 -8.33
CA GLY A 260 3.94 -24.54 -7.54
C GLY A 260 5.07 -23.84 -6.78
N ILE A 261 5.06 -22.50 -6.74
CA ILE A 261 6.09 -21.69 -6.07
C ILE A 261 5.49 -20.82 -4.97
N LYS A 262 6.24 -20.66 -3.89
CA LYS A 262 5.89 -19.69 -2.84
C LYS A 262 6.37 -18.31 -3.27
N PRO A 263 5.46 -17.34 -3.51
CA PRO A 263 5.88 -15.99 -3.83
C PRO A 263 6.59 -15.37 -2.62
N VAL A 264 7.53 -14.50 -2.90
CA VAL A 264 8.21 -13.75 -1.85
C VAL A 264 7.34 -12.59 -1.41
N MET A 265 7.05 -12.51 -0.11
CA MET A 265 6.29 -11.40 0.48
C MET A 265 7.21 -10.31 1.00
N TRP A 266 6.90 -9.04 0.65
CA TRP A 266 7.60 -7.89 1.20
C TRP A 266 6.63 -6.96 1.94
N HIS A 267 6.77 -6.91 3.27
CA HIS A 267 5.91 -6.08 4.14
C HIS A 267 6.66 -5.61 5.40
N SER A 268 6.05 -4.70 6.15
CA SER A 268 6.65 -4.07 7.35
C SER A 268 6.99 -5.05 8.48
N ASN A 269 6.24 -6.15 8.61
CA ASN A 269 6.36 -7.10 9.74
C ASN A 269 7.43 -8.18 9.54
N LEU A 270 8.21 -8.12 8.46
CA LEU A 270 9.31 -9.08 8.24
C LEU A 270 10.44 -8.87 9.26
N SER A 271 10.97 -9.98 9.80
CA SER A 271 12.17 -9.95 10.64
C SER A 271 13.38 -9.43 9.86
N LYS A 272 14.37 -8.87 10.57
CA LYS A 272 15.61 -8.35 9.96
C LYS A 272 16.32 -9.39 9.09
N GLY A 273 16.46 -10.63 9.60
CA GLY A 273 17.10 -11.73 8.87
C GLY A 273 16.36 -12.09 7.58
N LYS A 274 15.03 -12.23 7.63
CA LYS A 274 14.22 -12.56 6.46
C LYS A 274 14.22 -11.43 5.43
N ARG A 275 14.15 -10.18 5.89
CA ARG A 275 14.24 -9.00 5.03
C ARG A 275 15.58 -8.93 4.28
N LYS A 276 16.69 -9.22 4.96
CA LYS A 276 18.02 -9.33 4.35
C LYS A 276 18.08 -10.41 3.29
N GLU A 277 17.63 -11.62 3.63
CA GLU A 277 17.60 -12.76 2.71
C GLU A 277 16.82 -12.41 1.43
N ILE A 278 15.60 -11.92 1.57
CA ILE A 278 14.73 -11.53 0.46
C ILE A 278 15.39 -10.45 -0.41
N TRP A 279 15.93 -9.40 0.20
CA TRP A 279 16.57 -8.29 -0.53
C TRP A 279 17.73 -8.79 -1.38
N GLN A 280 18.60 -9.62 -0.80
CA GLN A 280 19.76 -10.20 -1.50
C GLN A 280 19.34 -11.19 -2.59
N ASP A 281 18.32 -12.01 -2.35
CA ASP A 281 17.83 -12.97 -3.35
C ASP A 281 17.14 -12.26 -4.54
N ILE A 282 16.47 -11.13 -4.31
CA ILE A 282 15.94 -10.29 -5.39
C ILE A 282 17.09 -9.65 -6.18
N PHE A 283 18.10 -9.10 -5.48
CA PHE A 283 19.26 -8.49 -6.12
C PHE A 283 20.00 -9.48 -7.03
N ASN A 284 20.14 -10.72 -6.58
CA ASN A 284 20.80 -11.79 -7.33
C ASN A 284 19.90 -12.43 -8.40
N GLY A 285 18.63 -12.04 -8.51
CA GLY A 285 17.67 -12.59 -9.46
C GLY A 285 17.15 -13.99 -9.10
N LYS A 286 17.37 -14.45 -7.86
CA LYS A 286 16.89 -15.76 -7.37
C LYS A 286 15.38 -15.73 -7.11
N SER A 287 14.88 -14.69 -6.48
CA SER A 287 13.43 -14.50 -6.26
C SER A 287 12.78 -13.99 -7.54
N LYS A 288 11.95 -14.82 -8.17
CA LYS A 288 11.33 -14.53 -9.47
C LYS A 288 9.97 -13.83 -9.32
N LEU A 289 9.19 -14.16 -8.28
CA LEU A 289 7.87 -13.57 -8.03
C LEU A 289 7.84 -12.90 -6.66
N VAL A 290 7.63 -11.61 -6.67
CA VAL A 290 7.56 -10.76 -5.47
C VAL A 290 6.17 -10.14 -5.36
N ILE A 291 5.59 -10.23 -4.18
CA ILE A 291 4.31 -9.60 -3.86
C ILE A 291 4.52 -8.67 -2.67
N GLY A 292 3.97 -7.48 -2.75
CA GLY A 292 4.09 -6.57 -1.62
C GLY A 292 3.29 -5.29 -1.77
N ALA A 293 3.33 -4.49 -0.71
CA ALA A 293 2.78 -3.16 -0.70
C ALA A 293 3.73 -2.18 -1.43
N ARG A 294 3.38 -0.90 -1.46
CA ARG A 294 4.11 0.18 -2.15
C ARG A 294 5.64 0.18 -1.94
N SER A 295 6.14 -0.24 -0.77
CA SER A 295 7.60 -0.28 -0.51
C SER A 295 8.35 -1.36 -1.28
N SER A 296 7.68 -2.39 -1.80
CA SER A 296 8.30 -3.42 -2.62
C SER A 296 8.76 -2.93 -3.99
N LEU A 297 8.25 -1.78 -4.42
CA LEU A 297 8.63 -1.11 -5.66
C LEU A 297 10.13 -0.74 -5.70
N PHE A 298 10.73 -0.47 -4.55
CA PHE A 298 12.13 -0.06 -4.44
C PHE A 298 13.09 -1.21 -4.16
N LEU A 299 12.64 -2.45 -4.30
CA LEU A 299 13.52 -3.60 -4.22
C LEU A 299 14.47 -3.64 -5.42
N PRO A 300 15.69 -4.14 -5.22
CA PRO A 300 16.73 -4.09 -6.26
C PRO A 300 16.59 -5.24 -7.26
N PHE A 301 15.52 -5.26 -8.03
CA PHE A 301 15.33 -6.28 -9.07
C PHE A 301 16.49 -6.29 -10.08
N LYS A 302 16.99 -7.48 -10.41
CA LYS A 302 18.06 -7.69 -11.38
C LYS A 302 17.55 -7.67 -12.82
N ASN A 303 16.41 -8.31 -13.07
CA ASN A 303 15.81 -8.45 -14.39
C ASN A 303 14.27 -8.38 -14.27
N LEU A 304 13.75 -7.19 -14.01
CA LEU A 304 12.32 -6.96 -13.86
C LEU A 304 11.65 -6.91 -15.23
N GLY A 305 10.71 -7.83 -15.51
CA GLY A 305 10.00 -7.91 -16.79
C GLY A 305 8.53 -7.54 -16.71
N LEU A 306 7.94 -7.63 -15.50
CA LEU A 306 6.51 -7.39 -15.32
C LEU A 306 6.23 -6.70 -13.98
N ILE A 307 5.37 -5.68 -14.02
CA ILE A 307 4.85 -5.01 -12.83
C ILE A 307 3.32 -5.02 -12.91
N ILE A 308 2.68 -5.64 -11.93
CA ILE A 308 1.22 -5.59 -11.76
C ILE A 308 0.90 -4.59 -10.64
N VAL A 309 -0.06 -3.70 -10.89
CA VAL A 309 -0.61 -2.80 -9.86
C VAL A 309 -2.09 -3.13 -9.73
N ASP A 310 -2.43 -3.98 -8.78
CA ASP A 310 -3.82 -4.38 -8.56
C ASP A 310 -4.56 -3.32 -7.74
N GLU A 311 -5.84 -3.10 -8.04
CA GLU A 311 -6.65 -2.00 -7.50
C GLU A 311 -5.93 -0.63 -7.64
N GLU A 312 -5.47 -0.29 -8.85
CA GLU A 312 -4.58 0.86 -9.14
C GLU A 312 -5.10 2.21 -8.63
N HIS A 313 -6.42 2.31 -8.46
CA HIS A 313 -7.11 3.48 -7.94
C HIS A 313 -6.99 3.66 -6.43
N ASP A 314 -6.45 2.65 -5.72
CA ASP A 314 -6.44 2.66 -4.27
C ASP A 314 -5.57 3.79 -3.70
N ILE A 315 -6.18 4.57 -2.81
CA ILE A 315 -5.54 5.72 -2.16
C ILE A 315 -4.31 5.34 -1.31
N THR A 316 -4.22 4.09 -0.84
CA THR A 316 -3.08 3.62 -0.04
C THR A 316 -1.78 3.55 -0.82
N TYR A 317 -1.82 3.63 -2.15
CA TYR A 317 -0.62 3.77 -2.97
C TYR A 317 0.07 5.14 -2.81
N LYS A 318 -0.63 6.16 -2.31
CA LYS A 318 0.01 7.45 -1.99
C LYS A 318 0.70 7.39 -0.63
N GLN A 319 2.02 7.54 -0.62
CA GLN A 319 2.83 7.67 0.60
C GLN A 319 2.68 9.07 1.18
N GLN A 320 2.51 9.17 2.51
CA GLN A 320 2.33 10.44 3.20
C GLN A 320 3.52 10.87 4.07
N GLU A 321 4.42 9.93 4.41
CA GLU A 321 5.57 10.19 5.26
C GLU A 321 6.89 9.94 4.51
N GLY A 322 7.93 10.66 4.88
CA GLY A 322 9.23 10.56 4.24
C GLY A 322 9.27 11.24 2.87
N ILE A 323 9.54 10.50 1.81
CA ILE A 323 9.33 10.94 0.42
C ILE A 323 7.87 10.69 0.08
N ILE A 324 7.18 11.75 -0.31
CA ILE A 324 5.77 11.67 -0.71
C ILE A 324 5.71 11.28 -2.19
N TYR A 325 5.26 10.07 -2.50
CA TYR A 325 5.14 9.56 -3.87
C TYR A 325 3.86 8.76 -4.02
N HIS A 326 3.42 8.55 -5.26
CA HIS A 326 2.33 7.63 -5.60
C HIS A 326 2.92 6.36 -6.21
N ALA A 327 2.71 5.19 -5.58
CA ALA A 327 3.37 3.94 -5.99
C ALA A 327 2.94 3.47 -7.39
N ARG A 328 1.67 3.68 -7.80
CA ARG A 328 1.22 3.42 -9.18
C ARG A 328 2.07 4.21 -10.19
N ASP A 329 2.23 5.51 -9.99
CA ASP A 329 2.92 6.37 -10.93
C ASP A 329 4.43 6.06 -10.96
N MET A 330 5.00 5.73 -9.79
CA MET A 330 6.37 5.24 -9.70
C MET A 330 6.56 3.86 -10.33
N ALA A 331 5.56 2.97 -10.26
CA ALA A 331 5.58 1.66 -10.93
C ALA A 331 5.60 1.82 -12.47
N ILE A 332 4.82 2.75 -12.99
CA ILE A 332 4.81 3.08 -14.42
C ILE A 332 6.17 3.62 -14.86
N SER A 333 6.72 4.56 -14.08
CA SER A 333 8.05 5.11 -14.36
C SER A 333 9.16 4.06 -14.25
N LEU A 334 9.12 3.18 -13.24
CA LEU A 334 10.06 2.07 -13.11
C LEU A 334 9.96 1.11 -14.31
N GLY A 335 8.75 0.76 -14.71
CA GLY A 335 8.50 -0.09 -15.89
C GLY A 335 9.10 0.53 -17.16
N PHE A 336 8.93 1.82 -17.36
CA PHE A 336 9.55 2.55 -18.47
C PHE A 336 11.08 2.49 -18.43
N GLN A 337 11.69 2.74 -17.27
CA GLN A 337 13.15 2.70 -17.13
C GLN A 337 13.74 1.29 -17.29
N GLU A 338 13.06 0.27 -16.78
CA GLU A 338 13.50 -1.13 -16.84
C GLU A 338 13.10 -1.86 -18.14
N MET A 339 12.31 -1.20 -19.02
CA MET A 339 11.69 -1.79 -20.21
C MET A 339 10.77 -2.97 -19.87
N ALA A 340 10.11 -2.88 -18.72
CA ALA A 340 9.18 -3.88 -18.21
C ALA A 340 7.74 -3.54 -18.59
N THR A 341 6.94 -4.57 -18.86
CA THR A 341 5.49 -4.40 -19.07
C THR A 341 4.80 -4.03 -17.76
N VAL A 342 3.94 -3.01 -17.78
CA VAL A 342 3.15 -2.59 -16.62
C VAL A 342 1.69 -2.90 -16.86
N VAL A 343 1.04 -3.53 -15.89
CA VAL A 343 -0.39 -3.87 -15.94
C VAL A 343 -1.09 -3.26 -14.73
N LEU A 344 -1.87 -2.23 -14.98
CA LEU A 344 -2.78 -1.65 -14.01
C LEU A 344 -4.08 -2.45 -14.02
N VAL A 345 -4.65 -2.71 -12.86
CA VAL A 345 -5.86 -3.53 -12.74
C VAL A 345 -6.89 -2.81 -11.90
N SER A 346 -8.10 -2.62 -12.42
CA SER A 346 -9.18 -1.97 -11.67
C SER A 346 -10.57 -2.31 -12.21
N ALA A 347 -11.57 -2.24 -11.34
CA ALA A 347 -12.99 -2.19 -11.73
C ALA A 347 -13.48 -0.74 -11.87
N THR A 348 -12.81 0.18 -11.19
CA THR A 348 -13.12 1.62 -11.14
C THR A 348 -11.82 2.40 -11.31
N PRO A 349 -11.27 2.45 -12.54
CA PRO A 349 -9.99 3.10 -12.81
C PRO A 349 -9.97 4.57 -12.36
N SER A 350 -8.79 5.05 -11.98
CA SER A 350 -8.59 6.45 -11.68
C SER A 350 -8.75 7.33 -12.92
N LEU A 351 -9.19 8.57 -12.74
CA LEU A 351 -9.36 9.52 -13.84
C LEU A 351 -8.05 9.81 -14.57
N GLU A 352 -6.91 9.78 -13.85
CA GLU A 352 -5.59 9.91 -14.47
C GLU A 352 -5.27 8.76 -15.41
N THR A 353 -5.63 7.52 -15.04
CA THR A 353 -5.43 6.33 -15.88
C THR A 353 -6.31 6.40 -17.13
N ILE A 354 -7.58 6.76 -16.99
CA ILE A 354 -8.49 6.95 -18.13
C ILE A 354 -8.01 8.07 -19.04
N TYR A 355 -7.58 9.20 -18.47
CA TYR A 355 -7.00 10.29 -19.26
C TYR A 355 -5.80 9.82 -20.09
N ASN A 356 -4.88 9.05 -19.51
CA ASN A 356 -3.71 8.54 -20.24
C ASN A 356 -4.07 7.51 -21.31
N ILE A 357 -5.19 6.78 -21.16
CA ILE A 357 -5.74 5.94 -22.21
C ILE A 357 -6.27 6.79 -23.35
N ASN A 358 -7.05 7.83 -23.06
CA ASN A 358 -7.62 8.74 -24.07
C ASN A 358 -6.52 9.48 -24.85
N GLU A 359 -5.37 9.77 -24.19
CA GLU A 359 -4.18 10.33 -24.84
C GLU A 359 -3.32 9.28 -25.59
N GLY A 360 -3.76 8.03 -25.66
CA GLY A 360 -3.02 6.95 -26.35
C GLY A 360 -1.75 6.47 -25.67
N LYS A 361 -1.49 6.90 -24.42
CA LYS A 361 -0.28 6.52 -23.65
C LYS A 361 -0.40 5.13 -23.03
N TYR A 362 -1.61 4.71 -22.68
CA TYR A 362 -1.91 3.40 -22.11
C TYR A 362 -2.92 2.66 -22.98
N SER A 363 -2.89 1.34 -22.95
CA SER A 363 -3.82 0.48 -23.70
C SER A 363 -4.90 -0.08 -22.78
N ARG A 364 -6.17 0.13 -23.10
CA ARG A 364 -7.32 -0.43 -22.37
C ARG A 364 -7.61 -1.86 -22.82
N LEU A 365 -7.72 -2.77 -21.85
CA LEU A 365 -8.12 -4.17 -22.01
C LEU A 365 -9.43 -4.39 -21.26
N ASN A 366 -10.53 -4.40 -21.97
CA ASN A 366 -11.87 -4.40 -21.38
C ASN A 366 -12.36 -5.82 -21.08
N LEU A 367 -12.82 -6.06 -19.84
CA LEU A 367 -13.44 -7.30 -19.36
C LEU A 367 -14.89 -6.99 -18.87
N PRO A 368 -15.86 -6.85 -19.79
CA PRO A 368 -17.17 -6.27 -19.48
C PRO A 368 -18.11 -7.22 -18.72
N LYS A 369 -17.81 -8.52 -18.65
CA LYS A 369 -18.70 -9.54 -18.09
C LYS A 369 -18.07 -10.24 -16.90
N ARG A 370 -18.87 -10.59 -15.90
CA ARG A 370 -18.49 -11.54 -14.83
C ARG A 370 -18.22 -12.92 -15.40
N VAL A 371 -17.41 -13.70 -14.69
CA VAL A 371 -17.17 -15.12 -15.04
C VAL A 371 -18.36 -15.95 -14.56
N GLY A 372 -18.78 -16.93 -15.35
CA GLY A 372 -19.93 -17.80 -15.07
C GLY A 372 -21.28 -17.10 -15.30
N LYS A 373 -22.29 -17.52 -14.55
CA LYS A 373 -23.68 -16.98 -14.62
C LYS A 373 -23.91 -15.77 -13.72
N ALA A 374 -22.92 -15.36 -12.92
CA ALA A 374 -23.07 -14.28 -11.96
C ALA A 374 -23.40 -12.94 -12.64
N THR A 375 -24.45 -12.26 -12.19
CA THR A 375 -24.86 -10.93 -12.65
C THR A 375 -24.35 -9.83 -11.73
N LEU A 376 -24.27 -8.61 -12.23
CA LEU A 376 -24.00 -7.46 -11.38
C LEU A 376 -25.18 -7.24 -10.40
N PRO A 377 -24.92 -6.79 -9.17
CA PRO A 377 -26.00 -6.52 -8.23
C PRO A 377 -26.88 -5.35 -8.71
N SER A 378 -28.17 -5.40 -8.39
CA SER A 378 -29.02 -4.23 -8.52
C SER A 378 -28.69 -3.23 -7.40
N ILE A 379 -28.48 -1.97 -7.78
CA ILE A 379 -28.21 -0.89 -6.81
C ILE A 379 -29.45 -0.02 -6.74
N LYS A 380 -29.94 0.21 -5.53
CA LYS A 380 -31.08 1.11 -5.23
C LYS A 380 -30.67 2.13 -4.17
N PHE A 381 -31.23 3.30 -4.20
CA PHE A 381 -31.13 4.23 -3.07
C PHE A 381 -32.36 4.12 -2.17
N ILE A 382 -32.16 4.51 -0.92
CA ILE A 382 -33.20 4.75 0.06
C ILE A 382 -33.09 6.23 0.40
N ASP A 383 -34.16 6.99 0.12
CA ASP A 383 -34.20 8.42 0.42
C ASP A 383 -34.48 8.62 1.91
N MET A 384 -33.46 9.02 2.63
CA MET A 384 -33.55 9.20 4.09
C MET A 384 -34.45 10.38 4.51
N ARG A 385 -34.93 11.20 3.56
CA ARG A 385 -35.87 12.27 3.83
C ARG A 385 -37.31 11.76 3.93
N ASP A 386 -37.58 10.61 3.29
CA ASP A 386 -38.92 10.00 3.23
C ASP A 386 -39.06 8.85 4.25
N GLU A 387 -38.01 8.46 4.93
CA GLU A 387 -37.99 7.37 5.92
C GLU A 387 -38.34 7.93 7.32
N GLU A 388 -39.30 7.32 7.97
CA GLU A 388 -39.59 7.56 9.39
C GLU A 388 -38.66 6.70 10.25
N TYR A 389 -37.83 7.30 11.08
CA TYR A 389 -36.97 6.62 12.04
C TYR A 389 -36.94 7.34 13.39
N LYS A 390 -36.80 6.56 14.45
CA LYS A 390 -36.74 7.12 15.81
C LYS A 390 -35.41 7.87 16.02
N SER A 391 -35.49 8.88 16.88
CA SER A 391 -34.27 9.57 17.32
C SER A 391 -33.22 8.58 17.80
N GLN A 392 -32.03 8.52 17.14
CA GLN A 392 -30.89 7.64 17.38
C GLN A 392 -30.88 6.29 16.61
N GLU A 393 -31.81 6.03 15.72
CA GLU A 393 -31.73 4.94 14.74
C GLU A 393 -31.00 5.40 13.49
N TRP A 394 -30.30 4.47 12.85
CA TRP A 394 -29.46 4.74 11.68
C TRP A 394 -29.84 3.89 10.47
N ILE A 395 -30.60 2.85 10.71
CA ILE A 395 -31.01 1.88 9.70
C ILE A 395 -32.47 2.13 9.37
N SER A 396 -32.75 2.46 8.13
CA SER A 396 -34.10 2.68 7.64
C SER A 396 -34.96 1.40 7.72
N GLU A 397 -36.27 1.55 7.87
CA GLU A 397 -37.19 0.41 7.87
C GLU A 397 -37.12 -0.35 6.55
N SER A 398 -36.99 0.35 5.43
CA SER A 398 -36.80 -0.24 4.12
C SER A 398 -35.58 -1.16 4.07
N LEU A 399 -34.45 -0.76 4.68
CA LEU A 399 -33.26 -1.59 4.73
C LEU A 399 -33.43 -2.79 5.67
N LYS A 400 -34.09 -2.60 6.83
CA LYS A 400 -34.39 -3.70 7.77
C LYS A 400 -35.21 -4.80 7.10
N LEU A 401 -36.23 -4.42 6.32
CA LEU A 401 -37.03 -5.36 5.55
C LEU A 401 -36.23 -6.18 4.54
N GLU A 402 -35.30 -5.53 3.82
CA GLU A 402 -34.47 -6.22 2.83
C GLU A 402 -33.41 -7.14 3.47
N ILE A 403 -32.89 -6.78 4.66
CA ILE A 403 -32.06 -7.66 5.46
C ILE A 403 -32.87 -8.89 5.90
N LYS A 404 -34.06 -8.69 6.49
CA LYS A 404 -34.95 -9.78 6.94
C LYS A 404 -35.24 -10.74 5.81
N LYS A 405 -35.54 -10.23 4.61
CA LYS A 405 -35.80 -11.03 3.41
C LYS A 405 -34.58 -11.88 2.99
N SER A 406 -33.37 -11.36 3.12
CA SER A 406 -32.16 -12.17 2.85
C SER A 406 -31.97 -13.24 3.88
N LEU A 407 -32.09 -12.93 5.17
CA LEU A 407 -31.94 -13.89 6.26
C LEU A 407 -32.96 -15.04 6.17
N SER A 408 -34.24 -14.72 5.84
CA SER A 408 -35.28 -15.75 5.67
C SER A 408 -34.98 -16.74 4.51
N ASN A 409 -34.16 -16.34 3.55
CA ASN A 409 -33.69 -17.19 2.45
C ASN A 409 -32.39 -17.97 2.79
N GLY A 410 -31.90 -17.91 4.02
CA GLY A 410 -30.61 -18.48 4.40
C GLY A 410 -29.41 -17.78 3.75
N GLU A 411 -29.57 -16.49 3.43
CA GLU A 411 -28.55 -15.65 2.80
C GLU A 411 -27.95 -14.69 3.82
N GLN A 412 -26.81 -14.08 3.45
CA GLN A 412 -26.08 -13.16 4.31
C GLN A 412 -26.28 -11.70 3.93
N ALA A 413 -26.18 -10.82 4.93
CA ALA A 413 -26.21 -9.39 4.76
C ALA A 413 -24.88 -8.74 5.19
N LEU A 414 -24.50 -7.67 4.49
CA LEU A 414 -23.37 -6.81 4.81
C LEU A 414 -23.86 -5.39 5.06
N ILE A 415 -23.58 -4.87 6.23
CA ILE A 415 -23.87 -3.47 6.58
C ILE A 415 -22.59 -2.68 6.56
N PHE A 416 -22.48 -1.79 5.61
CA PHE A 416 -21.30 -0.98 5.37
C PHE A 416 -21.46 0.43 5.90
N LEU A 417 -20.51 0.82 6.76
CA LEU A 417 -20.42 2.19 7.25
C LEU A 417 -19.23 2.90 6.59
N ASN A 418 -19.52 3.92 5.79
CA ASN A 418 -18.51 4.68 5.04
C ASN A 418 -17.65 5.59 5.95
N ARG A 419 -17.40 5.20 7.18
CA ARG A 419 -16.63 6.02 8.13
C ARG A 419 -15.24 5.44 8.36
N ARG A 420 -14.18 6.14 7.92
CA ARG A 420 -12.84 5.92 8.45
C ARG A 420 -12.76 6.57 9.83
N GLY A 421 -12.70 5.74 10.89
CA GLY A 421 -12.09 6.11 12.16
C GLY A 421 -12.72 7.30 12.91
N TYR A 422 -13.97 7.64 12.63
CA TYR A 422 -14.73 8.47 13.55
C TYR A 422 -15.66 7.55 14.33
N ALA A 423 -15.12 6.96 15.36
CA ALA A 423 -15.93 6.60 16.49
C ALA A 423 -16.75 7.84 16.91
N PRO A 424 -17.92 7.65 17.50
CA PRO A 424 -18.82 8.74 17.79
C PRO A 424 -18.09 9.87 18.50
N LEU A 425 -18.20 11.07 17.97
CA LEU A 425 -17.67 12.26 18.61
C LEU A 425 -18.21 12.32 20.03
N THR A 426 -17.33 12.42 21.00
CA THR A 426 -17.79 12.63 22.37
C THR A 426 -18.20 14.08 22.54
N LEU A 427 -19.50 14.32 22.74
CA LEU A 427 -20.06 15.65 22.96
C LEU A 427 -20.90 15.70 24.22
N CYS A 428 -21.07 16.89 24.75
CA CYS A 428 -21.97 17.14 25.85
C CYS A 428 -23.40 17.25 25.36
N LYS A 429 -24.30 16.39 25.87
CA LYS A 429 -25.73 16.43 25.52
C LYS A 429 -26.44 17.72 26.03
N LYS A 430 -25.85 18.45 26.95
CA LYS A 430 -26.44 19.68 27.53
C LYS A 430 -26.02 20.95 26.78
N CYS A 431 -24.72 21.10 26.45
CA CYS A 431 -24.23 22.32 25.80
C CYS A 431 -23.65 22.09 24.39
N GLY A 432 -23.68 20.87 23.87
CA GLY A 432 -23.17 20.54 22.53
C GLY A 432 -21.62 20.59 22.37
N SER A 433 -20.87 20.99 23.43
CA SER A 433 -19.43 21.08 23.30
C SER A 433 -18.81 19.71 23.05
N ARG A 434 -17.78 19.68 22.20
CA ARG A 434 -17.02 18.48 21.83
C ARG A 434 -15.71 18.43 22.61
N ILE A 435 -15.20 17.24 22.90
CA ILE A 435 -13.89 17.10 23.53
C ILE A 435 -12.80 17.22 22.47
N GLU A 436 -12.06 18.32 22.52
CA GLU A 436 -10.95 18.59 21.63
C GLU A 436 -9.67 17.91 22.10
N CYS A 437 -8.82 17.51 21.15
CA CYS A 437 -7.52 16.97 21.44
C CYS A 437 -6.55 18.09 21.83
N PRO A 438 -5.86 18.03 22.99
CA PRO A 438 -4.93 19.07 23.40
C PRO A 438 -3.68 19.15 22.52
N LYS A 439 -3.44 18.16 21.66
CA LYS A 439 -2.24 18.09 20.78
C LYS A 439 -2.52 18.39 19.30
N CYS A 440 -3.79 18.46 18.90
CA CYS A 440 -4.20 18.81 17.53
C CYS A 440 -5.66 19.29 17.52
N ASP A 441 -6.12 19.90 16.41
CA ASP A 441 -7.49 20.40 16.23
C ASP A 441 -8.46 19.31 15.79
N SER A 442 -8.26 18.11 16.23
CA SER A 442 -9.16 16.98 16.06
C SER A 442 -9.89 16.69 17.35
N TYR A 443 -10.96 15.94 17.27
CA TYR A 443 -11.75 15.58 18.45
C TYR A 443 -11.29 14.24 19.01
N LEU A 444 -11.46 14.08 20.34
CA LEU A 444 -11.25 12.82 21.02
C LEU A 444 -12.49 11.94 20.85
N VAL A 445 -12.23 10.68 20.71
CA VAL A 445 -13.18 9.64 20.41
C VAL A 445 -13.17 8.60 21.51
N GLU A 446 -14.34 8.23 22.03
CA GLU A 446 -14.43 7.21 23.08
C GLU A 446 -14.37 5.80 22.49
N HIS A 447 -13.41 4.99 22.98
CA HIS A 447 -13.32 3.56 22.73
C HIS A 447 -13.84 2.80 23.93
N LYS A 448 -15.09 2.33 23.85
CA LYS A 448 -15.80 1.64 24.94
C LYS A 448 -15.03 0.44 25.52
N TYR A 449 -14.38 -0.37 24.66
CA TYR A 449 -13.62 -1.55 25.09
C TYR A 449 -12.41 -1.23 25.95
N ASN A 450 -11.82 -0.05 25.78
CA ASN A 450 -10.59 0.33 26.49
C ASN A 450 -10.84 1.44 27.51
N TYR A 451 -12.07 1.93 27.65
CA TYR A 451 -12.44 3.06 28.51
C TYR A 451 -11.52 4.26 28.35
N ARG A 452 -11.17 4.57 27.09
CA ARG A 452 -10.26 5.66 26.73
C ARG A 452 -10.83 6.55 25.64
N LEU A 453 -10.53 7.84 25.78
CA LEU A 453 -10.69 8.82 24.73
C LEU A 453 -9.39 8.88 23.91
N ILE A 454 -9.46 8.62 22.62
CA ILE A 454 -8.30 8.56 21.72
C ILE A 454 -8.46 9.56 20.58
N CYS A 455 -7.40 10.28 20.27
CA CYS A 455 -7.32 11.08 19.06
C CYS A 455 -6.77 10.22 17.91
N HIS A 456 -7.59 9.90 16.93
CA HIS A 456 -7.17 9.11 15.76
C HIS A 456 -6.19 9.83 14.84
N GLN A 457 -6.07 11.17 14.98
CA GLN A 457 -5.14 11.96 14.17
C GLN A 457 -3.70 11.95 14.69
N CYS A 458 -3.51 12.05 16.01
CA CYS A 458 -2.18 12.18 16.61
C CYS A 458 -1.83 11.07 17.61
N GLY A 459 -2.76 10.14 17.89
CA GLY A 459 -2.59 9.05 18.84
C GLY A 459 -2.61 9.48 20.32
N PHE A 460 -2.95 10.73 20.63
CA PHE A 460 -3.12 11.16 22.02
C PHE A 460 -4.27 10.41 22.68
N SER A 461 -4.09 9.95 23.92
CA SER A 461 -5.06 9.13 24.63
C SER A 461 -5.14 9.50 26.10
N ILE A 462 -6.38 9.62 26.63
CA ILE A 462 -6.69 9.82 28.06
C ILE A 462 -7.73 8.82 28.51
N LYS A 463 -7.91 8.63 29.82
CA LYS A 463 -9.04 7.87 30.37
C LYS A 463 -10.36 8.55 29.97
N SER A 464 -11.40 7.75 29.73
CA SER A 464 -12.74 8.29 29.45
C SER A 464 -13.23 9.15 30.60
N VAL A 465 -13.81 10.30 30.28
CA VAL A 465 -14.42 11.24 31.21
C VAL A 465 -15.91 11.35 30.89
N LYS A 466 -16.73 11.46 31.91
CA LYS A 466 -18.19 11.58 31.77
C LYS A 466 -18.71 13.00 31.96
N ASP A 467 -17.93 13.85 32.61
CA ASP A 467 -18.32 15.21 32.96
C ASP A 467 -17.82 16.23 31.94
N CYS A 468 -18.66 17.16 31.57
CA CYS A 468 -18.34 18.21 30.61
C CYS A 468 -17.51 19.32 31.28
N LYS A 469 -16.31 19.59 30.74
CA LYS A 469 -15.46 20.68 31.22
C LYS A 469 -15.93 22.09 30.80
N SER A 470 -16.79 22.18 29.75
CA SER A 470 -17.27 23.48 29.26
C SER A 470 -18.44 24.03 30.06
N CYS A 471 -19.36 23.16 30.49
CA CYS A 471 -20.55 23.59 31.26
C CYS A 471 -20.66 22.95 32.64
N ASN A 472 -19.63 22.22 33.07
CA ASN A 472 -19.51 21.51 34.35
C ASN A 472 -20.67 20.53 34.66
N SER A 473 -21.42 20.12 33.65
CA SER A 473 -22.50 19.15 33.80
C SER A 473 -21.95 17.76 34.03
N LYS A 474 -22.41 17.10 35.09
CA LYS A 474 -22.03 15.72 35.42
C LYS A 474 -22.69 14.71 34.48
N ASN A 475 -22.01 13.63 34.14
CA ASN A 475 -22.47 12.53 33.30
C ASN A 475 -23.17 13.00 31.98
N SER A 476 -22.67 14.09 31.41
CA SER A 476 -23.29 14.73 30.24
C SER A 476 -22.58 14.43 28.93
N LEU A 477 -21.41 13.82 28.97
CA LEU A 477 -20.67 13.46 27.76
C LEU A 477 -21.21 12.13 27.20
N ILE A 478 -21.65 12.20 25.96
CA ILE A 478 -22.18 11.05 25.23
C ILE A 478 -21.42 10.89 23.90
N ALA A 479 -21.30 9.66 23.48
CA ALA A 479 -20.84 9.34 22.15
C ALA A 479 -21.95 9.63 21.12
N TYR A 480 -21.72 10.53 20.14
CA TYR A 480 -22.70 10.97 19.16
C TYR A 480 -22.27 10.64 17.72
N GLY A 481 -23.17 10.03 16.97
CA GLY A 481 -23.00 9.64 15.56
C GLY A 481 -23.02 8.10 15.37
N PRO A 482 -23.26 7.60 14.14
CA PRO A 482 -23.28 6.17 13.86
C PRO A 482 -21.86 5.62 13.91
N GLY A 483 -21.39 5.25 15.10
CA GLY A 483 -20.22 4.38 15.23
C GLY A 483 -20.58 2.95 14.83
N ILE A 484 -19.59 2.15 14.45
CA ILE A 484 -19.81 0.76 14.07
C ILE A 484 -20.47 -0.03 15.20
N GLU A 485 -20.14 0.29 16.45
CA GLU A 485 -20.72 -0.35 17.64
C GLU A 485 -22.22 -0.09 17.75
N ARG A 486 -22.67 1.15 17.51
CA ARG A 486 -24.10 1.52 17.57
C ARG A 486 -24.91 0.87 16.47
N VAL A 487 -24.39 0.88 15.24
CA VAL A 487 -25.02 0.19 14.12
C VAL A 487 -25.11 -1.32 14.42
N THR A 488 -24.09 -1.88 15.05
CA THR A 488 -24.10 -3.30 15.47
C THR A 488 -25.12 -3.55 16.59
N GLU A 489 -25.17 -2.69 17.62
CA GLU A 489 -26.17 -2.76 18.71
C GLU A 489 -27.60 -2.69 18.16
N GLU A 490 -27.85 -1.79 17.21
CA GLU A 490 -29.13 -1.64 16.53
C GLU A 490 -29.49 -2.89 15.72
N ILE A 491 -28.56 -3.46 14.93
CA ILE A 491 -28.76 -4.70 14.19
C ILE A 491 -29.09 -5.88 15.12
N ILE A 492 -28.35 -6.03 16.22
CA ILE A 492 -28.60 -7.10 17.20
C ILE A 492 -30.00 -6.95 17.83
N SER A 493 -30.43 -5.72 18.10
CA SER A 493 -31.76 -5.48 18.68
C SER A 493 -32.91 -5.84 17.73
N TYR A 494 -32.71 -5.66 16.40
CA TYR A 494 -33.72 -6.01 15.40
C TYR A 494 -33.67 -7.46 14.95
N PHE A 495 -32.50 -8.11 15.02
CA PHE A 495 -32.27 -9.48 14.58
C PHE A 495 -31.58 -10.31 15.68
N PRO A 496 -32.27 -10.52 16.83
CA PRO A 496 -31.68 -11.15 18.02
C PRO A 496 -31.22 -12.61 17.79
N ASP A 497 -31.90 -13.33 16.88
CA ASP A 497 -31.57 -14.71 16.54
C ASP A 497 -30.43 -14.84 15.49
N SER A 498 -29.94 -13.73 14.95
CA SER A 498 -28.91 -13.73 13.91
C SER A 498 -27.51 -13.63 14.49
N ARG A 499 -26.56 -14.31 13.87
CA ARG A 499 -25.14 -14.24 14.21
C ARG A 499 -24.53 -12.98 13.57
N VAL A 500 -24.36 -11.95 14.38
CA VAL A 500 -23.84 -10.65 13.96
C VAL A 500 -22.38 -10.52 14.36
N GLU A 501 -21.52 -10.23 13.39
CA GLU A 501 -20.10 -9.95 13.62
C GLU A 501 -19.71 -8.56 13.13
N THR A 502 -18.66 -8.00 13.77
CA THR A 502 -18.18 -6.65 13.48
C THR A 502 -16.73 -6.69 13.00
N LEU A 503 -16.46 -6.07 11.86
CA LEU A 503 -15.11 -5.98 11.31
C LEU A 503 -14.64 -4.51 11.22
N SER A 504 -13.70 -4.14 12.10
CA SER A 504 -13.06 -2.84 12.12
C SER A 504 -11.54 -2.95 12.17
N SER A 505 -10.84 -1.84 11.93
CA SER A 505 -9.37 -1.76 12.04
C SER A 505 -8.84 -2.10 13.43
N ASP A 506 -9.68 -1.94 14.47
CA ASP A 506 -9.29 -2.14 15.86
C ASP A 506 -9.31 -3.62 16.28
N ASN A 507 -9.97 -4.48 15.49
CA ASN A 507 -10.13 -5.93 15.74
C ASN A 507 -9.23 -6.81 14.84
N SER A 508 -8.04 -6.33 14.47
CA SER A 508 -7.18 -6.99 13.48
C SER A 508 -6.82 -8.46 13.80
N LEU A 509 -6.73 -8.84 15.08
CA LEU A 509 -6.39 -10.21 15.50
C LEU A 509 -7.51 -11.22 15.20
N LYS A 510 -8.79 -10.81 15.29
CA LYS A 510 -9.96 -11.67 14.99
C LYS A 510 -10.42 -11.59 13.54
N SER A 511 -9.89 -10.63 12.78
CA SER A 511 -10.34 -10.35 11.41
C SER A 511 -10.28 -11.59 10.50
N HIS A 512 -9.23 -12.37 10.58
CA HIS A 512 -9.07 -13.58 9.76
C HIS A 512 -10.13 -14.64 10.08
N GLN A 513 -10.48 -14.81 11.37
CA GLN A 513 -11.49 -15.76 11.79
C GLN A 513 -12.88 -15.30 11.30
N ILE A 514 -13.26 -14.04 11.56
CA ILE A 514 -14.54 -13.46 11.14
C ILE A 514 -14.74 -13.59 9.62
N LEU A 515 -13.70 -13.30 8.83
CA LEU A 515 -13.75 -13.43 7.38
C LEU A 515 -13.88 -14.89 6.92
N SER A 516 -13.25 -15.82 7.64
CA SER A 516 -13.40 -17.25 7.39
C SER A 516 -14.82 -17.73 7.72
N ASP A 517 -15.36 -17.30 8.86
CA ASP A 517 -16.70 -17.67 9.33
C ASP A 517 -17.79 -17.11 8.40
N MET A 518 -17.62 -15.85 7.93
CA MET A 518 -18.49 -15.25 6.92
C MET A 518 -18.47 -16.07 5.61
N LYS A 519 -17.29 -16.51 5.17
CA LYS A 519 -17.13 -17.31 3.95
C LYS A 519 -17.81 -18.68 4.06
N ASN A 520 -17.79 -19.27 5.25
CA ASN A 520 -18.36 -20.59 5.54
C ASN A 520 -19.86 -20.54 5.92
N GLY A 521 -20.50 -19.38 5.88
CA GLY A 521 -21.92 -19.26 6.26
C GLY A 521 -22.18 -19.27 7.77
N LEU A 522 -21.14 -19.10 8.60
CA LEU A 522 -21.26 -19.08 10.06
C LEU A 522 -21.61 -17.71 10.64
N VAL A 523 -21.69 -16.68 9.84
CA VAL A 523 -22.10 -15.31 10.19
C VAL A 523 -23.25 -14.93 9.28
N ASP A 524 -24.33 -14.42 9.84
CA ASP A 524 -25.54 -14.03 9.09
C ASP A 524 -25.49 -12.56 8.66
N ILE A 525 -25.01 -11.69 9.55
CA ILE A 525 -24.86 -10.25 9.28
C ILE A 525 -23.45 -9.80 9.65
N LEU A 526 -22.74 -9.21 8.69
CA LEU A 526 -21.46 -8.58 8.91
C LEU A 526 -21.59 -7.07 8.89
N VAL A 527 -21.23 -6.41 10.00
CA VAL A 527 -21.16 -4.95 10.08
C VAL A 527 -19.71 -4.50 9.96
N GLY A 528 -19.43 -3.55 9.05
CA GLY A 528 -18.04 -3.16 8.94
C GLY A 528 -17.73 -1.93 8.10
N THR A 529 -16.46 -1.55 8.09
CA THR A 529 -15.92 -0.37 7.40
C THR A 529 -15.12 -0.78 6.16
N GLN A 530 -14.26 0.10 5.66
CA GLN A 530 -13.52 -0.08 4.41
C GLN A 530 -12.70 -1.38 4.27
N ILE A 531 -12.41 -2.10 5.36
CA ILE A 531 -11.69 -3.37 5.29
C ILE A 531 -12.48 -4.40 4.47
N ILE A 532 -13.81 -4.39 4.57
CA ILE A 532 -14.70 -5.34 3.91
C ILE A 532 -14.83 -5.07 2.41
N SER A 533 -14.60 -3.83 1.98
CA SER A 533 -14.72 -3.46 0.56
C SER A 533 -13.69 -4.17 -0.33
N LYS A 534 -12.62 -4.76 0.23
CA LYS A 534 -11.46 -5.26 -0.51
C LYS A 534 -11.22 -6.76 -0.34
N GLY A 535 -10.91 -7.43 -1.44
CA GLY A 535 -10.20 -8.73 -1.46
C GLY A 535 -10.97 -9.99 -1.02
N HIS A 536 -12.20 -9.91 -0.51
CA HIS A 536 -12.92 -11.07 0.03
C HIS A 536 -14.06 -11.54 -0.88
N HIS A 537 -14.28 -12.83 -0.88
CA HIS A 537 -15.37 -13.49 -1.58
C HIS A 537 -16.30 -14.14 -0.56
N PHE A 538 -17.58 -13.75 -0.57
CA PHE A 538 -18.62 -14.29 0.30
C PHE A 538 -19.72 -14.91 -0.56
N PRO A 539 -19.79 -16.25 -0.66
CA PRO A 539 -20.72 -16.93 -1.57
C PRO A 539 -22.19 -16.70 -1.24
N PHE A 540 -22.53 -16.50 0.04
CA PHE A 540 -23.89 -16.38 0.53
C PHE A 540 -24.37 -14.91 0.65
N LEU A 541 -23.51 -13.93 0.36
CA LEU A 541 -23.82 -12.52 0.53
C LEU A 541 -24.67 -12.01 -0.64
N THR A 542 -25.93 -11.65 -0.35
CA THR A 542 -26.89 -11.17 -1.35
C THR A 542 -27.40 -9.77 -1.05
N CYS A 543 -27.36 -9.32 0.21
CA CYS A 543 -27.81 -7.98 0.62
C CYS A 543 -26.62 -7.14 1.11
N VAL A 544 -26.47 -5.94 0.56
CA VAL A 544 -25.50 -4.95 1.03
C VAL A 544 -26.23 -3.65 1.35
N GLY A 545 -26.16 -3.20 2.59
CA GLY A 545 -26.68 -1.92 3.04
C GLY A 545 -25.53 -0.94 3.30
N VAL A 546 -25.60 0.25 2.70
CA VAL A 546 -24.68 1.37 3.00
C VAL A 546 -25.42 2.39 3.84
N ILE A 547 -24.99 2.58 5.07
CA ILE A 547 -25.70 3.42 6.05
C ILE A 547 -25.60 4.91 5.74
N ASP A 548 -24.48 5.38 5.23
CA ASP A 548 -24.25 6.78 4.90
C ASP A 548 -23.47 6.86 3.58
N ALA A 549 -24.20 6.95 2.48
CA ALA A 549 -23.61 7.08 1.14
C ALA A 549 -23.08 8.50 0.88
N ASP A 550 -23.52 9.49 1.65
CA ASP A 550 -23.21 10.90 1.43
C ASP A 550 -21.90 11.32 2.06
N LEU A 551 -21.39 10.52 3.00
CA LEU A 551 -20.15 10.80 3.69
C LEU A 551 -18.98 10.77 2.70
N GLY A 552 -18.34 11.87 2.51
CA GLY A 552 -17.24 12.05 1.55
C GLY A 552 -17.60 12.91 0.35
N MET A 553 -18.89 13.08 0.01
CA MET A 553 -19.31 13.94 -1.10
C MET A 553 -19.29 15.44 -0.75
N ALA A 554 -19.45 15.77 0.52
CA ALA A 554 -19.64 17.16 1.00
C ALA A 554 -18.33 17.92 1.34
N ASN A 555 -17.16 17.36 1.16
CA ASN A 555 -15.93 17.85 1.81
C ASN A 555 -15.07 18.81 0.98
N GLY A 556 -15.53 19.34 -0.15
CA GLY A 556 -14.71 20.25 -0.97
C GLY A 556 -13.38 19.65 -1.47
N ASP A 557 -13.16 18.35 -1.29
CA ASP A 557 -12.02 17.63 -1.83
C ASP A 557 -12.24 17.36 -3.33
N LEU A 558 -11.29 17.78 -4.15
CA LEU A 558 -11.31 17.57 -5.59
C LEU A 558 -11.62 16.12 -6.01
N ARG A 559 -11.25 15.15 -5.20
CA ARG A 559 -11.41 13.73 -5.49
C ARG A 559 -12.60 13.09 -4.76
N ALA A 560 -13.43 13.89 -4.09
CA ALA A 560 -14.54 13.41 -3.28
C ALA A 560 -15.52 12.53 -4.08
N ALA A 561 -16.00 13.03 -5.21
CA ALA A 561 -16.93 12.33 -6.07
C ALA A 561 -16.32 11.02 -6.63
N GLU A 562 -15.11 11.09 -7.19
CA GLU A 562 -14.38 9.94 -7.71
C GLU A 562 -14.21 8.84 -6.64
N ARG A 563 -13.74 9.21 -5.45
CA ARG A 563 -13.51 8.25 -4.36
C ARG A 563 -14.81 7.64 -3.83
N THR A 564 -15.83 8.46 -3.69
CA THR A 564 -17.15 7.97 -3.22
C THR A 564 -17.73 7.00 -4.23
N TYR A 565 -17.67 7.32 -5.53
CA TYR A 565 -18.07 6.41 -6.59
C TYR A 565 -17.31 5.08 -6.52
N GLN A 566 -15.98 5.13 -6.45
CA GLN A 566 -15.11 3.94 -6.39
C GLN A 566 -15.46 3.06 -5.18
N LEU A 567 -15.60 3.66 -4.02
CA LEU A 567 -15.92 2.95 -2.78
C LEU A 567 -17.29 2.29 -2.81
N LEU A 568 -18.33 3.06 -3.16
CA LEU A 568 -19.71 2.55 -3.22
C LEU A 568 -19.85 1.45 -4.29
N HIS A 569 -19.21 1.62 -5.45
CA HIS A 569 -19.19 0.60 -6.50
C HIS A 569 -18.50 -0.69 -6.01
N GLN A 570 -17.39 -0.58 -5.29
CA GLN A 570 -16.70 -1.75 -4.74
C GLN A 570 -17.53 -2.50 -3.70
N VAL A 571 -18.16 -1.76 -2.80
CA VAL A 571 -19.00 -2.32 -1.73
C VAL A 571 -20.25 -2.98 -2.32
N ALA A 572 -20.95 -2.28 -3.20
CA ALA A 572 -22.11 -2.82 -3.90
C ALA A 572 -21.75 -4.09 -4.69
N GLY A 573 -20.59 -4.09 -5.35
CA GLY A 573 -20.07 -5.24 -6.10
C GLY A 573 -19.75 -6.49 -5.27
N ARG A 574 -19.87 -6.41 -3.93
CA ARG A 574 -19.74 -7.60 -3.06
C ARG A 574 -20.99 -8.47 -3.08
N ALA A 575 -22.16 -7.87 -3.28
CA ALA A 575 -23.43 -8.60 -3.34
C ALA A 575 -23.54 -9.44 -4.61
N GLY A 576 -24.12 -10.63 -4.47
CA GLY A 576 -24.47 -11.53 -5.56
C GLY A 576 -23.26 -12.14 -6.24
N ARG A 577 -23.03 -13.39 -5.99
CA ARG A 577 -22.00 -14.19 -6.63
C ARG A 577 -22.54 -15.58 -6.93
N GLU A 578 -21.91 -16.26 -7.87
CA GLU A 578 -22.39 -17.54 -8.39
C GLU A 578 -23.78 -17.38 -9.00
N ASP A 579 -24.77 -18.14 -8.59
CA ASP A 579 -26.14 -18.09 -9.15
C ASP A 579 -27.10 -17.19 -8.36
N ARG A 580 -26.61 -16.48 -7.32
CA ARG A 580 -27.45 -15.64 -6.45
C ARG A 580 -27.46 -14.19 -6.90
N LYS A 581 -28.65 -13.61 -7.03
CA LYS A 581 -28.82 -12.19 -7.40
C LYS A 581 -28.49 -11.28 -6.20
N GLY A 582 -27.54 -10.38 -6.39
CA GLY A 582 -27.16 -9.40 -5.37
C GLY A 582 -28.01 -8.15 -5.42
N ARG A 583 -28.21 -7.54 -4.27
CA ARG A 583 -28.92 -6.28 -4.08
C ARG A 583 -28.09 -5.37 -3.17
N ALA A 584 -27.93 -4.12 -3.56
CA ALA A 584 -27.26 -3.11 -2.75
C ALA A 584 -28.17 -1.92 -2.53
N PHE A 585 -28.24 -1.45 -1.30
CA PHE A 585 -29.10 -0.34 -0.86
C PHE A 585 -28.23 0.78 -0.31
N LEU A 586 -28.37 1.98 -0.87
CA LEU A 586 -27.62 3.16 -0.48
C LEU A 586 -28.54 4.12 0.28
N GLN A 587 -28.38 4.25 1.59
CA GLN A 587 -29.08 5.27 2.36
C GLN A 587 -28.44 6.63 2.07
N THR A 588 -29.23 7.59 1.57
CA THR A 588 -28.75 8.92 1.16
C THR A 588 -29.79 10.01 1.39
N TYR A 589 -29.33 11.19 1.76
CA TYR A 589 -30.11 12.43 1.77
C TYR A 589 -30.05 13.19 0.44
N PHE A 590 -29.13 12.77 -0.46
CA PHE A 590 -28.90 13.41 -1.76
C PHE A 590 -29.13 12.43 -2.92
N PRO A 591 -30.33 11.87 -3.12
CA PRO A 591 -30.58 10.85 -4.14
C PRO A 591 -30.28 11.35 -5.56
N ASN A 592 -30.42 12.65 -5.82
CA ASN A 592 -30.14 13.25 -7.14
C ASN A 592 -28.65 13.57 -7.38
N HIS A 593 -27.76 13.27 -6.45
CA HIS A 593 -26.35 13.51 -6.63
C HIS A 593 -25.78 12.66 -7.81
N PRO A 594 -24.94 13.23 -8.71
CA PRO A 594 -24.45 12.54 -9.90
C PRO A 594 -23.80 11.18 -9.60
N VAL A 595 -23.05 11.06 -8.50
CA VAL A 595 -22.46 9.80 -8.03
C VAL A 595 -23.52 8.73 -7.77
N ILE A 596 -24.59 9.06 -7.04
CA ILE A 596 -25.66 8.12 -6.69
C ILE A 596 -26.42 7.72 -7.95
N GLN A 597 -26.81 8.68 -8.78
CA GLN A 597 -27.53 8.42 -10.04
C GLN A 597 -26.72 7.55 -10.99
N SER A 598 -25.42 7.79 -11.13
CA SER A 598 -24.55 7.00 -11.99
C SER A 598 -24.40 5.55 -11.50
N LEU A 599 -24.30 5.34 -10.17
CA LEU A 599 -24.25 4.00 -9.59
C LEU A 599 -25.51 3.20 -9.86
N ILE A 600 -26.69 3.82 -9.73
CA ILE A 600 -27.99 3.17 -9.93
C ILE A 600 -28.19 2.79 -11.40
N LYS A 601 -27.87 3.72 -12.31
CA LYS A 601 -27.97 3.49 -13.77
C LYS A 601 -26.89 2.55 -14.31
N GLY A 602 -25.85 2.25 -13.53
CA GLY A 602 -24.67 1.54 -14.05
C GLY A 602 -23.88 2.34 -15.10
N ALA A 603 -24.06 3.66 -15.13
CA ALA A 603 -23.52 4.58 -16.14
C ALA A 603 -22.10 5.10 -15.75
N ARG A 604 -21.17 4.18 -15.50
CA ARG A 604 -19.80 4.50 -15.05
C ARG A 604 -19.06 5.44 -16.00
N ASP A 605 -19.11 5.14 -17.30
CA ASP A 605 -18.34 5.89 -18.28
C ASP A 605 -18.89 7.31 -18.44
N GLU A 606 -20.22 7.53 -18.33
CA GLU A 606 -20.84 8.87 -18.27
C GLU A 606 -20.38 9.67 -17.05
N PHE A 607 -20.27 9.03 -15.88
CA PHE A 607 -19.74 9.68 -14.68
C PHE A 607 -18.27 10.12 -14.88
N ILE A 608 -17.44 9.23 -15.46
CA ILE A 608 -16.03 9.52 -15.76
C ILE A 608 -15.92 10.72 -16.71
N ASP A 609 -16.71 10.74 -17.79
CA ASP A 609 -16.68 11.82 -18.79
C ASP A 609 -17.13 13.14 -18.19
N THR A 610 -18.16 13.12 -17.34
CA THR A 610 -18.63 14.30 -16.61
C THR A 610 -17.55 14.87 -15.69
N GLU A 611 -16.93 14.02 -14.88
CA GLU A 611 -15.85 14.43 -13.97
C GLU A 611 -14.62 14.94 -14.73
N LEU A 612 -14.21 14.27 -15.82
CA LEU A 612 -13.12 14.74 -16.66
C LEU A 612 -13.43 16.10 -17.29
N SER A 613 -14.66 16.33 -17.71
CA SER A 613 -15.09 17.63 -18.27
C SER A 613 -15.02 18.74 -17.22
N ILE A 614 -15.48 18.50 -15.99
CA ILE A 614 -15.37 19.44 -14.87
C ILE A 614 -13.90 19.77 -14.58
N ARG A 615 -13.03 18.76 -14.54
CA ARG A 615 -11.59 18.95 -14.28
C ARG A 615 -10.90 19.69 -15.42
N LYS A 616 -11.29 19.43 -16.67
CA LYS A 616 -10.77 20.14 -17.84
C LYS A 616 -11.12 21.63 -17.78
N LYS A 617 -12.40 21.96 -17.55
CA LYS A 617 -12.88 23.34 -17.42
C LYS A 617 -12.13 24.12 -16.32
N ASN A 618 -11.84 23.44 -15.22
CA ASN A 618 -11.18 24.03 -14.07
C ASN A 618 -9.64 23.86 -14.08
N LYS A 619 -9.04 23.35 -15.16
CA LYS A 619 -7.60 23.06 -15.25
C LYS A 619 -7.06 22.32 -14.03
N LEU A 620 -7.76 21.26 -13.60
CA LEU A 620 -7.40 20.41 -12.48
C LEU A 620 -6.80 19.08 -12.99
N PRO A 621 -6.01 18.34 -12.20
CA PRO A 621 -5.51 17.04 -12.63
C PRO A 621 -6.62 16.11 -13.15
N PRO A 622 -6.43 15.47 -14.31
CA PRO A 622 -5.20 15.32 -15.08
C PRO A 622 -4.89 16.40 -16.14
N TYR A 623 -5.69 17.46 -16.24
CA TYR A 623 -5.52 18.54 -17.22
C TYR A 623 -4.65 19.71 -16.73
N GLY A 624 -4.33 19.74 -15.45
CA GLY A 624 -3.38 20.64 -14.81
C GLY A 624 -2.51 19.87 -13.84
N LYS A 625 -1.62 20.57 -13.14
CA LYS A 625 -0.77 20.03 -12.09
C LYS A 625 -1.04 20.73 -10.78
N LEU A 626 -0.90 20.00 -9.70
CA LEU A 626 -1.01 20.52 -8.34
C LEU A 626 0.24 20.21 -7.54
N ALA A 627 0.60 21.12 -6.66
CA ALA A 627 1.54 20.84 -5.57
C ALA A 627 1.03 21.48 -4.28
N SER A 628 1.36 20.88 -3.16
CA SER A 628 1.02 21.40 -1.83
C SER A 628 2.29 21.57 -1.01
N ILE A 629 2.44 22.73 -0.36
CA ILE A 629 3.48 22.97 0.62
C ILE A 629 2.82 23.07 1.99
N ILE A 630 3.21 22.20 2.92
CA ILE A 630 2.77 22.23 4.31
C ILE A 630 3.95 22.68 5.16
N ILE A 631 3.75 23.74 5.93
CA ILE A 631 4.72 24.31 6.86
C ILE A 631 4.21 24.07 8.25
N SER A 632 5.07 23.59 9.16
CA SER A 632 4.69 23.33 10.54
C SER A 632 5.76 23.74 11.54
N ASP A 633 5.34 24.36 12.63
CA ASP A 633 6.19 24.66 13.81
C ASP A 633 5.35 24.59 15.09
N LYS A 634 6.04 24.57 16.26
CA LYS A 634 5.41 24.75 17.56
C LYS A 634 5.13 26.22 17.85
N ASP A 635 5.90 27.11 17.24
CA ASP A 635 5.87 28.56 17.43
C ASP A 635 5.11 29.18 16.25
N GLU A 636 3.98 29.79 16.54
CA GLU A 636 3.10 30.40 15.54
C GLU A 636 3.74 31.63 14.86
N ALA A 637 4.46 32.44 15.63
CA ALA A 637 5.12 33.63 15.08
C ALA A 637 6.16 33.25 14.03
N LYS A 638 6.93 32.17 14.26
CA LYS A 638 7.90 31.65 13.29
C LYS A 638 7.23 31.15 12.01
N ILE A 639 6.10 30.43 12.13
CA ILE A 639 5.35 29.97 10.96
C ILE A 639 4.86 31.17 10.14
N ILE A 640 4.20 32.13 10.79
CA ILE A 640 3.63 33.30 10.14
C ILE A 640 4.74 34.11 9.42
N SER A 641 5.85 34.35 10.10
CA SER A 641 7.02 35.04 9.52
C SER A 641 7.55 34.30 8.28
N PHE A 642 7.75 32.99 8.37
CA PHE A 642 8.24 32.18 7.26
C PHE A 642 7.22 32.09 6.11
N CYS A 643 5.94 31.99 6.41
CA CYS A 643 4.86 32.03 5.41
C CYS A 643 4.81 33.38 4.69
N ARG A 644 5.01 34.50 5.38
CA ARG A 644 5.10 35.83 4.76
C ARG A 644 6.33 35.93 3.84
N ALA A 645 7.48 35.42 4.28
CA ALA A 645 8.68 35.38 3.45
C ALA A 645 8.46 34.55 2.18
N LEU A 646 7.85 33.37 2.29
CA LEU A 646 7.46 32.54 1.15
C LEU A 646 6.53 33.31 0.19
N LYS A 647 5.47 33.92 0.72
CA LYS A 647 4.50 34.65 -0.10
C LYS A 647 5.14 35.82 -0.87
N LYS A 648 6.08 36.54 -0.24
CA LYS A 648 6.78 37.67 -0.87
C LYS A 648 7.68 37.22 -2.03
N ASN A 649 8.23 36.02 -1.97
CA ASN A 649 9.18 35.48 -2.92
C ASN A 649 8.57 34.52 -3.95
N ILE A 650 7.26 34.55 -4.16
CA ILE A 650 6.61 33.74 -5.20
C ILE A 650 7.12 34.20 -6.57
N PRO A 651 7.70 33.31 -7.40
CA PRO A 651 8.13 33.67 -8.74
C PRO A 651 6.96 34.13 -9.62
N LEU A 652 7.14 35.17 -10.40
CA LEU A 652 6.12 35.63 -11.32
C LEU A 652 5.90 34.61 -12.43
N SER A 653 4.66 34.19 -12.63
CA SER A 653 4.26 33.31 -13.71
C SER A 653 2.78 33.53 -14.03
N LYS A 654 2.45 33.62 -15.32
CA LYS A 654 1.06 33.74 -15.78
C LYS A 654 0.31 32.39 -15.71
N ASP A 655 1.04 31.27 -15.70
CA ASP A 655 0.49 29.92 -15.78
C ASP A 655 0.50 29.18 -14.46
N VAL A 656 0.92 29.84 -13.37
CA VAL A 656 0.96 29.26 -12.02
C VAL A 656 0.18 30.16 -11.06
N VAL A 657 -0.77 29.56 -10.38
CA VAL A 657 -1.54 30.19 -9.31
C VAL A 657 -1.12 29.61 -7.98
N VAL A 658 -0.73 30.47 -7.04
CA VAL A 658 -0.38 30.08 -5.67
C VAL A 658 -1.45 30.59 -4.72
N LEU A 659 -2.14 29.68 -4.06
CA LEU A 659 -3.16 29.95 -3.05
C LEU A 659 -2.57 29.78 -1.65
N GLY A 660 -2.89 30.66 -0.74
CA GLY A 660 -2.38 30.67 0.62
C GLY A 660 -1.41 31.85 0.91
N PRO A 661 -0.76 31.87 2.11
CA PRO A 661 -0.85 30.85 3.16
C PRO A 661 -2.22 30.82 3.82
N ALA A 662 -2.71 29.63 4.09
CA ALA A 662 -3.92 29.39 4.87
C ALA A 662 -3.66 28.34 5.94
N PRO A 663 -4.35 28.33 7.07
CA PRO A 663 -4.33 27.23 8.01
C PRO A 663 -4.64 25.93 7.26
N ALA A 664 -3.90 24.86 7.56
CA ALA A 664 -4.25 23.55 7.00
C ALA A 664 -5.56 23.06 7.60
N SER A 665 -6.30 22.19 6.93
CA SER A 665 -7.60 21.67 7.39
C SER A 665 -7.55 21.06 8.79
N ILE A 666 -6.40 20.46 9.15
CA ILE A 666 -6.04 20.12 10.52
C ILE A 666 -4.90 21.05 10.90
N THR A 667 -5.25 22.15 11.56
CA THR A 667 -4.31 23.25 11.86
C THR A 667 -3.27 22.88 12.89
N LYS A 668 -3.52 21.87 13.73
CA LYS A 668 -2.55 21.44 14.76
C LYS A 668 -2.39 19.93 14.81
N VAL A 669 -1.15 19.44 14.70
CA VAL A 669 -0.83 18.01 14.77
C VAL A 669 0.40 17.79 15.64
N ARG A 670 0.31 16.92 16.67
CA ARG A 670 1.41 16.61 17.61
C ARG A 670 2.03 17.88 18.21
N GLY A 671 1.18 18.85 18.56
CA GLY A 671 1.59 20.13 19.15
C GLY A 671 2.23 21.12 18.17
N ARG A 672 2.19 20.86 16.88
CA ARG A 672 2.71 21.74 15.84
C ARG A 672 1.55 22.35 15.05
N LEU A 673 1.55 23.66 14.87
CA LEU A 673 0.65 24.39 13.99
C LEU A 673 1.04 24.13 12.53
N ARG A 674 0.06 24.19 11.63
CA ARG A 674 0.26 23.86 10.20
C ARG A 674 -0.41 24.90 9.32
N TYR A 675 0.35 25.41 8.36
CA TYR A 675 -0.11 26.30 7.29
C TYR A 675 0.16 25.65 5.95
N ARG A 676 -0.67 25.96 4.96
CA ARG A 676 -0.60 25.35 3.63
C ARG A 676 -0.58 26.41 2.54
N PHE A 677 0.24 26.14 1.51
CA PHE A 677 0.10 26.71 0.18
C PHE A 677 -0.38 25.65 -0.79
N LEU A 678 -1.24 25.99 -1.72
CA LEU A 678 -1.63 25.15 -2.83
C LEU A 678 -1.20 25.84 -4.13
N ILE A 679 -0.42 25.13 -4.92
CA ILE A 679 0.10 25.58 -6.20
C ILE A 679 -0.67 24.85 -7.29
N LYS A 680 -1.24 25.60 -8.22
CA LYS A 680 -1.95 25.10 -9.38
C LYS A 680 -1.28 25.63 -10.63
N SER A 681 -0.98 24.76 -11.59
CA SER A 681 -0.35 25.17 -12.85
C SER A 681 -1.02 24.51 -14.06
N ASN A 682 -0.83 25.10 -15.23
CA ASN A 682 -1.12 24.46 -16.50
C ASN A 682 -0.25 23.20 -16.63
N LYS A 683 -0.71 22.22 -17.43
CA LYS A 683 -0.07 20.92 -17.57
C LYS A 683 1.36 20.99 -18.12
N ASP A 684 1.63 21.95 -19.01
CA ASP A 684 2.92 22.10 -19.67
C ASP A 684 4.01 22.69 -18.77
N ILE A 685 3.61 23.26 -17.65
CA ILE A 685 4.55 23.87 -16.69
C ILE A 685 5.29 22.78 -15.92
N ASN A 686 6.61 22.92 -15.81
CA ASN A 686 7.42 22.13 -14.91
C ASN A 686 7.30 22.69 -13.49
N ILE A 687 6.35 22.14 -12.72
CA ILE A 687 6.04 22.59 -11.35
C ILE A 687 7.21 22.38 -10.39
N GLN A 688 8.05 21.37 -10.63
CA GLN A 688 9.24 21.11 -9.82
C GLN A 688 10.28 22.23 -10.00
N LYS A 689 10.51 22.65 -11.27
CA LYS A 689 11.42 23.79 -11.56
C LYS A 689 10.92 25.07 -10.91
N PHE A 690 9.60 25.33 -10.97
CA PHE A 690 8.99 26.47 -10.28
C PHE A 690 9.23 26.42 -8.77
N LEU A 691 9.05 25.26 -8.16
CA LEU A 691 9.27 25.07 -6.72
C LEU A 691 10.74 25.26 -6.34
N HIS A 692 11.68 24.77 -7.15
CA HIS A 692 13.12 25.01 -6.93
C HIS A 692 13.47 26.51 -6.95
N LEU A 693 12.98 27.24 -7.92
CA LEU A 693 13.18 28.69 -7.98
C LEU A 693 12.59 29.43 -6.78
N TRP A 694 11.45 28.94 -6.29
CA TRP A 694 10.74 29.58 -5.18
C TRP A 694 11.31 29.24 -3.81
N VAL A 695 11.58 27.98 -3.56
CA VAL A 695 11.76 27.45 -2.18
C VAL A 695 13.24 27.32 -1.81
N ASP A 696 14.13 26.96 -2.75
CA ASP A 696 15.51 26.59 -2.42
C ASP A 696 16.36 27.79 -1.94
N ASN A 697 16.01 28.99 -2.37
CA ASN A 697 16.71 30.21 -1.99
C ASN A 697 16.29 30.77 -0.62
N LEU A 698 15.28 30.18 0.02
CA LEU A 698 14.75 30.66 1.30
C LEU A 698 15.32 29.89 2.49
N LYS A 699 15.95 30.62 3.41
CA LYS A 699 16.44 30.03 4.65
C LYS A 699 15.26 29.70 5.57
N LYS A 700 15.02 28.42 5.73
CA LYS A 700 14.00 27.91 6.63
C LYS A 700 14.51 27.90 8.07
N PRO A 701 13.74 28.40 9.07
CA PRO A 701 14.09 28.26 10.49
C PRO A 701 14.34 26.78 10.87
N SER A 702 15.30 26.53 11.76
CA SER A 702 15.72 25.16 12.12
C SER A 702 14.59 24.31 12.73
N SER A 703 13.72 24.93 13.54
CA SER A 703 12.56 24.28 14.16
C SER A 703 11.41 24.03 13.19
N THR A 704 11.32 24.82 12.09
CA THR A 704 10.24 24.72 11.13
C THR A 704 10.42 23.51 10.23
N ARG A 705 9.35 22.75 10.02
CA ARG A 705 9.31 21.65 9.05
C ARG A 705 8.52 22.08 7.83
N MET A 706 9.02 21.73 6.68
CA MET A 706 8.34 21.93 5.40
C MET A 706 8.24 20.60 4.67
N SER A 707 7.07 20.32 4.16
CA SER A 707 6.77 19.14 3.37
C SER A 707 6.14 19.57 2.05
N ILE A 708 6.64 19.06 0.95
CA ILE A 708 6.14 19.34 -0.40
C ILE A 708 5.55 18.06 -0.95
N ASP A 709 4.32 18.14 -1.43
CA ASP A 709 3.61 17.03 -2.07
C ASP A 709 3.28 17.43 -3.51
N ILE A 710 3.84 16.71 -4.45
CA ILE A 710 3.51 16.80 -5.86
C ILE A 710 2.34 15.88 -6.14
N ASP A 711 1.36 16.40 -6.90
CA ASP A 711 0.10 15.73 -7.18
C ASP A 711 -0.57 15.21 -5.89
N PRO A 712 -0.96 16.13 -4.99
CA PRO A 712 -1.56 15.77 -3.71
C PRO A 712 -2.85 15.01 -3.91
N TYR A 713 -3.01 13.95 -3.13
CA TYR A 713 -4.24 13.15 -3.06
C TYR A 713 -5.13 13.59 -1.91
N TYR A 714 -4.57 14.24 -0.91
CA TYR A 714 -5.29 14.72 0.26
C TYR A 714 -5.26 16.25 0.28
N PHE A 715 -6.43 16.85 0.24
CA PHE A 715 -6.60 18.30 0.28
C PHE A 715 -7.07 18.78 1.66
N LEU A 716 -7.24 17.85 2.59
CA LEU A 716 -7.70 18.11 3.96
C LEU A 716 -6.54 18.18 4.95
#